data_24fd3038d298c89c861c740368183ad1
#
_entry.id   24fd3038d298c89c861c740368183ad1
#
_cell.length_a   1.000
_cell.length_b   1.000
_cell.length_c   1.000
_cell.angle_alpha   90.00
_cell.angle_beta   90.00
_cell.angle_gamma   90.00
#
_symmetry.space_group_name_H-M   'P 1'
#
loop_
_entity.id
_entity.type
_entity.pdbx_description
1 polymer ?
#
loop_
_entity_poly.entity_id
_entity_poly.type
_entity_poly.pdbx_seq_one_letter_code
_entity_poly.pdbx_strand_id
1 'polypeptide(L)'
;MKMATQSNNVSVNPAQAPKLTSWKNEPTAQELIRDLDASKPAHDIHVGKVRRWNDLLKVEGPAKAPKIKGHSQVQPKLIRRQAEWRYSALTEPFNSSEKLFDVKPTTFEDETAARQNELVLNWQFRTKLNRVRFIDDYIRANVDEGSAIVRVGWCRVTKMVEEEAPVWSYLAPTEEAQIQELDAAIQLKQADPRQFNETVPLELQKAVGFFEETGQPSIAQQVGTEKVKVEKVLDNRPLVRVVNPDNIYFDPSCGSDLEKASFTIESFETSQAELKKEPKRYKNLGHVNWEAASAVTTPDHTPASTDTNFNFTDALRKKVVAYEFWGLWDIHGTGELVPIVATWISGVMIRLEENPFPDQKPPYIVVNYMPVKRELLGEPDAELLEDNQRILGAVTRGMIDLLGRSANGQQGFAKGMLDVVNRRRYEEGRDYEFNPNLTPQAGIVEHKYPEIPQSAMVMLQLQNQEAEALTGVKAFAGGISGEAYGDVAAGIRGVLDAASKREMAILRRMADGLVRIGKKITAMNAVFLSEEETIRITNTEFVKVKREDLIGEFDLEVDIATAEIDNAKSQDLAFMLQTMGNTVDFGITKMILMEIARLKRMYPLVEQLRQFQPQPDPLAEELKKAEVQRQLKEIEKLDSEIELNRARALRERAQANQTDLDTTEQETGTTHARGIEAAGAQAQANQDLEITKALVRPKKKVDGGEKDPDIEAAVGWNQLSKLKNDPRANNLPEPVAPVSIPARDSQEIIDPRLSLNSQDFQPQLDPALNPAINI
;
A
#
# COMPACT_ATOMS: atom_id res chain seq x y z
N MET A 1 -38.59 31.24 42.88
CA MET A 1 -37.32 31.15 43.60
C MET A 1 -36.36 30.34 42.72
N LYS A 2 -35.57 31.01 41.84
CA LYS A 2 -34.59 30.38 40.93
C LYS A 2 -33.28 30.29 41.70
N MET A 3 -32.85 29.07 42.03
CA MET A 3 -31.50 28.86 42.52
C MET A 3 -30.53 29.01 41.31
N ALA A 4 -29.74 30.03 41.39
CA ALA A 4 -28.60 30.20 40.49
C ALA A 4 -27.48 29.27 40.97
N THR A 5 -27.21 28.24 40.17
CA THR A 5 -26.00 27.44 40.31
C THR A 5 -24.82 28.32 39.89
N GLN A 6 -24.08 28.82 40.85
CA GLN A 6 -22.76 29.41 40.62
C GLN A 6 -21.83 28.31 40.14
N SER A 7 -21.46 28.34 38.86
CA SER A 7 -20.32 27.62 38.34
C SER A 7 -19.04 28.28 38.90
N ASN A 8 -18.44 27.66 39.91
CA ASN A 8 -17.08 28.01 40.34
C ASN A 8 -16.12 27.72 39.18
N ASN A 9 -15.88 28.72 38.34
CA ASN A 9 -14.73 28.74 37.46
C ASN A 9 -13.48 28.95 38.33
N VAL A 10 -12.99 27.84 38.90
CA VAL A 10 -11.64 27.84 39.48
C VAL A 10 -10.70 27.86 38.28
N SER A 11 -10.03 28.97 38.07
CA SER A 11 -8.88 29.05 37.16
C SER A 11 -7.76 28.17 37.75
N VAL A 12 -7.74 26.91 37.37
CA VAL A 12 -6.80 25.91 37.87
C VAL A 12 -5.43 26.26 37.23
N ASN A 13 -4.46 26.57 38.05
CA ASN A 13 -3.10 26.83 37.61
C ASN A 13 -2.46 25.47 37.17
N PRO A 14 -2.03 25.32 35.92
CA PRO A 14 -1.42 24.03 35.44
C PRO A 14 -0.22 23.59 36.28
N ALA A 15 0.49 24.51 36.91
CA ALA A 15 1.63 24.24 37.78
C ALA A 15 1.28 23.55 39.11
N GLN A 16 0.00 23.39 39.44
CA GLN A 16 -0.46 22.80 40.71
C GLN A 16 -0.99 21.35 40.55
N ALA A 17 -0.89 20.73 39.36
CA ALA A 17 -1.29 19.36 39.19
C ALA A 17 -0.35 18.42 39.97
N PRO A 18 -0.90 17.41 40.70
CA PRO A 18 -0.07 16.48 41.45
C PRO A 18 0.80 15.63 40.52
N LYS A 19 1.97 15.20 41.02
CA LYS A 19 2.82 14.24 40.32
C LYS A 19 2.06 12.93 40.05
N LEU A 20 2.32 12.34 38.89
CA LEU A 20 1.66 11.11 38.47
C LEU A 20 2.39 9.86 38.90
N THR A 21 3.72 9.96 39.07
CA THR A 21 4.62 8.85 39.37
C THR A 21 5.47 9.15 40.60
N SER A 22 6.15 8.14 41.10
CA SER A 22 7.16 8.26 42.15
C SER A 22 8.59 8.44 41.61
N TRP A 23 8.73 8.75 40.33
CA TRP A 23 10.04 8.90 39.69
C TRP A 23 10.82 10.07 40.29
N LYS A 24 12.13 9.87 40.44
CA LYS A 24 13.01 10.91 40.98
C LYS A 24 13.08 12.15 40.08
N ASN A 25 13.11 11.92 38.76
CA ASN A 25 13.19 12.95 37.74
C ASN A 25 11.98 12.80 36.77
N GLU A 26 10.82 13.27 37.24
CA GLU A 26 9.58 13.23 36.45
C GLU A 26 9.56 14.40 35.46
N PRO A 27 9.36 14.14 34.13
CA PRO A 27 9.27 15.22 33.16
C PRO A 27 8.07 16.11 33.41
N THR A 28 8.26 17.39 33.27
CA THR A 28 7.16 18.36 33.32
C THR A 28 6.52 18.55 31.93
N ALA A 29 5.23 18.90 31.90
CA ALA A 29 4.57 19.17 30.62
C ALA A 29 5.27 20.30 29.83
N GLN A 30 5.89 21.25 30.53
CA GLN A 30 6.61 22.36 29.89
C GLN A 30 7.92 21.93 29.20
N GLU A 31 8.61 20.92 29.73
CA GLU A 31 9.80 20.36 29.10
C GLU A 31 9.41 19.63 27.80
N LEU A 32 8.35 18.80 27.84
CA LEU A 32 7.86 18.11 26.65
C LEU A 32 7.29 19.07 25.59
N ILE A 33 6.70 20.18 26.00
CA ILE A 33 6.24 21.26 25.09
C ILE A 33 7.45 21.94 24.41
N ARG A 34 8.59 22.09 25.08
CA ARG A 34 9.82 22.61 24.44
C ARG A 34 10.32 21.68 23.34
N ASP A 35 10.25 20.36 23.53
CA ASP A 35 10.61 19.39 22.51
C ASP A 35 9.64 19.49 21.32
N LEU A 36 8.34 19.65 21.58
CA LEU A 36 7.33 19.90 20.55
C LEU A 36 7.68 21.18 19.77
N ASP A 37 7.95 22.29 20.47
CA ASP A 37 8.28 23.58 19.84
C ASP A 37 9.59 23.51 19.03
N ALA A 38 10.56 22.73 19.47
CA ALA A 38 11.80 22.51 18.75
C ALA A 38 11.60 21.71 17.45
N SER A 39 10.60 20.83 17.38
CA SER A 39 10.28 20.04 16.20
C SER A 39 9.44 20.77 15.15
N LYS A 40 8.68 21.81 15.54
CA LYS A 40 7.76 22.56 14.67
C LYS A 40 8.39 23.09 13.39
N PRO A 41 9.57 23.72 13.38
CA PRO A 41 10.12 24.27 12.14
C PRO A 41 10.33 23.22 11.04
N ALA A 42 10.85 22.06 11.39
CA ALA A 42 11.04 20.95 10.44
C ALA A 42 9.70 20.36 10.00
N HIS A 43 8.77 20.18 10.93
CA HIS A 43 7.42 19.71 10.67
C HIS A 43 6.66 20.65 9.71
N ASP A 44 6.66 21.97 9.97
CA ASP A 44 5.91 22.95 9.16
C ASP A 44 6.42 23.00 7.71
N ILE A 45 7.74 22.85 7.51
CA ILE A 45 8.33 22.75 6.16
C ILE A 45 7.75 21.53 5.43
N HIS A 46 7.72 20.37 6.08
CA HIS A 46 7.19 19.15 5.47
C HIS A 46 5.68 19.22 5.20
N VAL A 47 4.91 19.69 6.18
CA VAL A 47 3.46 19.89 6.04
C VAL A 47 3.15 20.88 4.90
N GLY A 48 3.96 21.93 4.75
CA GLY A 48 3.87 22.84 3.62
C GLY A 48 4.06 22.14 2.27
N LYS A 49 5.03 21.21 2.17
CA LYS A 49 5.22 20.35 0.97
C LYS A 49 3.99 19.47 0.74
N VAL A 50 3.51 18.75 1.77
CA VAL A 50 2.33 17.85 1.67
C VAL A 50 1.09 18.59 1.21
N ARG A 51 0.83 19.78 1.76
CA ARG A 51 -0.30 20.65 1.33
C ARG A 51 -0.17 21.04 -0.14
N ARG A 52 1.04 21.42 -0.57
CA ARG A 52 1.32 21.74 -1.98
C ARG A 52 1.04 20.54 -2.90
N TRP A 53 1.47 19.33 -2.54
CA TRP A 53 1.21 18.11 -3.30
C TRP A 53 -0.27 17.78 -3.39
N ASN A 54 -1.00 17.92 -2.28
CA ASN A 54 -2.45 17.74 -2.24
C ASN A 54 -3.19 18.79 -3.11
N ASP A 55 -2.75 20.05 -3.10
CA ASP A 55 -3.28 21.10 -3.97
C ASP A 55 -3.04 20.78 -5.45
N LEU A 56 -1.87 20.26 -5.80
CA LEU A 56 -1.53 19.85 -7.16
C LEU A 56 -2.40 18.66 -7.62
N LEU A 57 -2.62 17.68 -6.74
CA LEU A 57 -3.42 16.48 -7.00
C LEU A 57 -4.90 16.85 -7.26
N LYS A 58 -5.46 17.74 -6.45
CA LYS A 58 -6.87 18.18 -6.53
C LYS A 58 -7.08 19.32 -7.51
N VAL A 59 -6.02 20.02 -7.88
CA VAL A 59 -6.06 21.30 -8.62
C VAL A 59 -6.81 22.36 -7.79
N GLU A 60 -6.34 22.60 -6.60
CA GLU A 60 -6.91 23.57 -5.67
C GLU A 60 -5.88 24.65 -5.32
N GLY A 61 -6.28 25.67 -4.59
CA GLY A 61 -5.39 26.71 -4.11
C GLY A 61 -4.46 27.30 -5.19
N PRO A 62 -3.13 27.31 -4.93
CA PRO A 62 -2.11 27.82 -5.88
C PRO A 62 -1.97 26.98 -7.17
N ALA A 63 -2.43 25.74 -7.16
CA ALA A 63 -2.38 24.86 -8.34
C ALA A 63 -3.48 25.17 -9.37
N LYS A 64 -4.46 26.01 -9.03
CA LYS A 64 -5.49 26.47 -9.97
C LYS A 64 -4.91 27.39 -11.02
N ALA A 65 -5.52 27.35 -12.20
CA ALA A 65 -5.23 28.31 -13.25
C ALA A 65 -5.48 29.75 -12.77
N PRO A 66 -4.64 30.72 -13.15
CA PRO A 66 -4.86 32.11 -12.81
C PRO A 66 -6.19 32.63 -13.38
N LYS A 67 -6.96 33.33 -12.55
CA LYS A 67 -8.25 33.93 -12.97
C LYS A 67 -8.03 35.21 -13.75
N ILE A 68 -7.85 35.10 -15.06
CA ILE A 68 -7.73 36.25 -15.97
C ILE A 68 -9.05 36.37 -16.74
N LYS A 69 -9.63 37.58 -16.72
CA LYS A 69 -10.90 37.83 -17.42
C LYS A 69 -10.73 37.61 -18.92
N GLY A 70 -11.61 36.79 -19.49
CA GLY A 70 -11.59 36.47 -20.93
C GLY A 70 -10.62 35.37 -21.34
N HIS A 71 -9.99 34.72 -20.39
CA HIS A 71 -9.09 33.55 -20.60
C HIS A 71 -9.63 32.28 -19.97
N SER A 72 -9.28 31.14 -20.55
CA SER A 72 -9.62 29.82 -20.05
C SER A 72 -9.00 29.57 -18.68
N GLN A 73 -9.75 28.90 -17.80
CA GLN A 73 -9.32 28.48 -16.48
C GLN A 73 -9.13 26.96 -16.36
N VAL A 74 -9.13 26.27 -17.50
CA VAL A 74 -8.97 24.81 -17.53
C VAL A 74 -7.55 24.42 -17.11
N GLN A 75 -7.46 23.48 -16.18
CA GLN A 75 -6.21 22.88 -15.73
C GLN A 75 -6.37 21.35 -15.78
N PRO A 76 -5.66 20.66 -16.70
CA PRO A 76 -5.65 19.20 -16.75
C PRO A 76 -5.09 18.60 -15.45
N LYS A 77 -5.70 17.52 -14.99
CA LYS A 77 -5.31 16.83 -13.75
C LYS A 77 -4.34 15.68 -14.08
N LEU A 78 -3.14 16.00 -14.55
CA LEU A 78 -2.13 15.02 -14.93
C LEU A 78 -1.71 14.16 -13.74
N ILE A 79 -1.35 14.79 -12.62
CA ILE A 79 -0.91 14.13 -11.39
C ILE A 79 -2.02 13.20 -10.86
N ARG A 80 -3.27 13.67 -10.81
CA ARG A 80 -4.40 12.84 -10.37
C ARG A 80 -4.59 11.60 -11.23
N ARG A 81 -4.45 11.74 -12.56
CA ARG A 81 -4.56 10.62 -13.50
C ARG A 81 -3.47 9.58 -13.21
N GLN A 82 -2.23 9.99 -12.99
CA GLN A 82 -1.13 9.10 -12.67
C GLN A 82 -1.35 8.41 -11.30
N ALA A 83 -1.81 9.16 -10.29
CA ALA A 83 -2.09 8.62 -8.97
C ALA A 83 -3.19 7.54 -8.97
N GLU A 84 -4.28 7.73 -9.74
CA GLU A 84 -5.37 6.74 -9.83
C GLU A 84 -4.87 5.38 -10.37
N TRP A 85 -3.92 5.40 -11.31
CA TRP A 85 -3.27 4.18 -11.78
C TRP A 85 -2.41 3.52 -10.69
N ARG A 86 -1.65 4.33 -9.96
CA ARG A 86 -0.81 3.87 -8.87
C ARG A 86 -1.60 3.19 -7.78
N TYR A 87 -2.72 3.77 -7.37
CA TYR A 87 -3.54 3.17 -6.31
C TYR A 87 -3.93 1.74 -6.67
N SER A 88 -4.45 1.51 -7.87
CA SER A 88 -4.87 0.19 -8.31
C SER A 88 -3.70 -0.79 -8.41
N ALA A 89 -2.60 -0.37 -9.05
CA ALA A 89 -1.43 -1.22 -9.27
C ALA A 89 -0.75 -1.63 -7.96
N LEU A 90 -0.67 -0.73 -6.98
CA LEU A 90 -0.01 -1.01 -5.69
C LEU A 90 -0.95 -1.69 -4.67
N THR A 91 -2.28 -1.53 -4.79
CA THR A 91 -3.24 -2.12 -3.86
C THR A 91 -3.50 -3.60 -4.16
N GLU A 92 -3.55 -3.96 -5.44
CA GLU A 92 -3.90 -5.31 -5.88
C GLU A 92 -2.97 -6.40 -5.31
N PRO A 93 -1.63 -6.29 -5.32
CA PRO A 93 -0.75 -7.32 -4.81
C PRO A 93 -0.99 -7.67 -3.34
N PHE A 94 -1.32 -6.69 -2.50
CA PHE A 94 -1.56 -6.90 -1.07
C PHE A 94 -2.97 -7.39 -0.75
N ASN A 95 -3.96 -7.16 -1.62
CA ASN A 95 -5.34 -7.59 -1.40
C ASN A 95 -5.67 -8.92 -2.10
N SER A 96 -4.90 -9.31 -3.11
CA SER A 96 -5.17 -10.50 -3.91
C SER A 96 -4.72 -11.79 -3.22
N SER A 97 -3.70 -11.75 -2.38
CA SER A 97 -3.23 -12.90 -1.61
C SER A 97 -4.20 -13.26 -0.48
N GLU A 98 -4.46 -14.53 -0.28
CA GLU A 98 -5.26 -15.02 0.86
C GLU A 98 -4.53 -14.77 2.19
N LYS A 99 -3.23 -15.08 2.21
CA LYS A 99 -2.32 -14.81 3.30
C LYS A 99 -1.50 -13.57 2.97
N LEU A 100 -1.50 -12.60 3.86
CA LEU A 100 -0.68 -11.39 3.72
C LEU A 100 0.72 -11.60 4.28
N PHE A 101 0.82 -12.32 5.40
CA PHE A 101 2.07 -12.57 6.12
C PHE A 101 2.43 -14.04 6.08
N ASP A 102 3.69 -14.32 5.83
CA ASP A 102 4.34 -15.61 6.00
C ASP A 102 5.32 -15.49 7.18
N VAL A 103 5.17 -16.33 8.19
CA VAL A 103 5.97 -16.29 9.41
C VAL A 103 6.90 -17.49 9.42
N LYS A 104 8.21 -17.22 9.38
CA LYS A 104 9.24 -18.25 9.36
C LYS A 104 9.92 -18.36 10.72
N PRO A 105 10.11 -19.57 11.23
CA PRO A 105 10.82 -19.76 12.48
C PRO A 105 12.32 -19.45 12.29
N THR A 106 12.92 -18.82 13.29
CA THR A 106 14.37 -18.59 13.32
C THR A 106 15.10 -19.84 13.84
N THR A 107 14.47 -20.58 14.76
CA THR A 107 14.99 -21.83 15.34
C THR A 107 13.99 -22.99 15.15
N PHE A 108 14.45 -24.23 15.29
CA PHE A 108 13.57 -25.40 15.20
C PHE A 108 12.50 -25.45 16.29
N GLU A 109 12.78 -24.89 17.45
CA GLU A 109 11.87 -24.85 18.60
C GLU A 109 10.67 -23.94 18.32
N ASP A 110 10.87 -22.93 17.47
CA ASP A 110 9.87 -21.91 17.13
C ASP A 110 8.93 -22.30 15.97
N GLU A 111 9.07 -23.50 15.37
CA GLU A 111 8.25 -23.90 14.19
C GLU A 111 6.75 -23.88 14.49
N THR A 112 6.35 -24.44 15.64
CA THR A 112 4.94 -24.46 16.06
C THR A 112 4.43 -23.06 16.37
N ALA A 113 5.24 -22.25 17.05
CA ALA A 113 4.93 -20.88 17.40
C ALA A 113 4.84 -19.97 16.15
N ALA A 114 5.73 -20.16 15.17
CA ALA A 114 5.68 -19.45 13.90
C ALA A 114 4.37 -19.70 13.15
N ARG A 115 3.96 -20.97 13.04
CA ARG A 115 2.69 -21.35 12.40
C ARG A 115 1.48 -20.75 13.11
N GLN A 116 1.48 -20.73 14.43
CA GLN A 116 0.40 -20.12 15.21
C GLN A 116 0.37 -18.61 15.04
N ASN A 117 1.52 -17.94 15.07
CA ASN A 117 1.62 -16.50 14.81
C ASN A 117 1.14 -16.13 13.41
N GLU A 118 1.47 -16.93 12.39
CA GLU A 118 0.97 -16.74 11.02
C GLU A 118 -0.56 -16.78 10.98
N LEU A 119 -1.17 -17.77 11.61
CA LEU A 119 -2.62 -17.91 11.67
C LEU A 119 -3.28 -16.73 12.40
N VAL A 120 -2.75 -16.35 13.57
CA VAL A 120 -3.27 -15.23 14.38
C VAL A 120 -3.19 -13.93 13.59
N LEU A 121 -2.01 -13.61 13.04
CA LEU A 121 -1.75 -12.35 12.36
C LEU A 121 -2.64 -12.19 11.10
N ASN A 122 -2.70 -13.20 10.25
CA ASN A 122 -3.55 -13.18 9.05
C ASN A 122 -5.04 -13.11 9.40
N TRP A 123 -5.48 -13.82 10.45
CA TRP A 123 -6.85 -13.74 10.95
C TRP A 123 -7.18 -12.34 11.49
N GLN A 124 -6.28 -11.72 12.27
CA GLN A 124 -6.46 -10.36 12.78
C GLN A 124 -6.59 -9.35 11.66
N PHE A 125 -5.74 -9.41 10.64
CA PHE A 125 -5.82 -8.52 9.48
C PHE A 125 -7.11 -8.72 8.69
N ARG A 126 -7.59 -9.95 8.53
CA ARG A 126 -8.80 -10.26 7.78
C ARG A 126 -10.08 -9.88 8.52
N THR A 127 -10.16 -10.14 9.85
CA THR A 127 -11.41 -10.04 10.61
C THR A 127 -11.48 -8.84 11.54
N LYS A 128 -10.35 -8.42 12.12
CA LYS A 128 -10.32 -7.38 13.15
C LYS A 128 -9.88 -6.00 12.65
N LEU A 129 -9.02 -5.95 11.65
CA LEU A 129 -8.36 -4.71 11.20
C LEU A 129 -8.93 -4.13 9.89
N ASN A 130 -9.91 -4.76 9.25
CA ASN A 130 -10.41 -4.36 7.93
C ASN A 130 -9.27 -4.12 6.93
N ARG A 131 -8.59 -5.20 6.55
CA ARG A 131 -7.41 -5.22 5.68
C ARG A 131 -7.55 -4.32 4.46
N VAL A 132 -8.68 -4.42 3.73
CA VAL A 132 -8.88 -3.68 2.48
C VAL A 132 -8.81 -2.18 2.69
N ARG A 133 -9.51 -1.67 3.71
CA ARG A 133 -9.50 -0.24 4.03
C ARG A 133 -8.12 0.22 4.49
N PHE A 134 -7.49 -0.55 5.36
CA PHE A 134 -6.15 -0.20 5.86
C PHE A 134 -5.12 -0.13 4.72
N ILE A 135 -5.12 -1.12 3.82
CA ILE A 135 -4.21 -1.13 2.66
C ILE A 135 -4.50 0.04 1.71
N ASP A 136 -5.77 0.37 1.45
CA ASP A 136 -6.13 1.53 0.62
C ASP A 136 -5.64 2.85 1.25
N ASP A 137 -5.91 3.08 2.54
CA ASP A 137 -5.44 4.27 3.27
C ASP A 137 -3.89 4.33 3.29
N TYR A 138 -3.22 3.21 3.51
CA TYR A 138 -1.76 3.08 3.54
C TYR A 138 -1.12 3.42 2.19
N ILE A 139 -1.68 2.93 1.09
CA ILE A 139 -1.16 3.18 -0.26
C ILE A 139 -1.43 4.61 -0.68
N ARG A 140 -2.63 5.14 -0.39
CA ARG A 140 -2.96 6.53 -0.69
C ARG A 140 -2.05 7.51 0.04
N ALA A 141 -1.78 7.29 1.33
CA ALA A 141 -0.84 8.12 2.07
C ALA A 141 0.56 8.11 1.43
N ASN A 142 1.06 6.91 1.03
CA ASN A 142 2.34 6.83 0.35
C ASN A 142 2.37 7.57 -0.99
N VAL A 143 1.34 7.39 -1.82
CA VAL A 143 1.29 7.96 -3.18
C VAL A 143 1.01 9.46 -3.18
N ASP A 144 0.16 9.95 -2.27
CA ASP A 144 -0.27 11.35 -2.23
C ASP A 144 0.65 12.24 -1.39
N GLU A 145 1.16 11.71 -0.27
CA GLU A 145 1.92 12.43 0.74
C GLU A 145 3.41 12.06 0.76
N GLY A 146 3.82 11.09 -0.08
CA GLY A 146 5.20 10.62 -0.20
C GLY A 146 5.65 9.67 0.91
N SER A 147 4.90 9.57 2.00
CA SER A 147 5.17 8.66 3.12
C SER A 147 3.89 8.29 3.84
N ALA A 148 3.77 7.02 4.21
CA ALA A 148 2.75 6.59 5.15
C ALA A 148 3.34 6.48 6.56
N ILE A 149 2.73 7.17 7.48
CA ILE A 149 3.06 7.10 8.90
C ILE A 149 2.00 6.23 9.57
N VAL A 150 2.40 5.05 10.02
CA VAL A 150 1.48 4.05 10.59
C VAL A 150 1.69 3.96 12.08
N ARG A 151 0.62 4.15 12.84
CA ARG A 151 0.60 3.88 14.28
C ARG A 151 0.08 2.47 14.52
N VAL A 152 0.85 1.69 15.25
CA VAL A 152 0.51 0.34 15.71
C VAL A 152 0.32 0.38 17.22
N GLY A 153 -0.83 -0.02 17.70
CA GLY A 153 -1.18 -0.01 19.12
C GLY A 153 -2.08 -1.18 19.47
N TRP A 154 -2.66 -1.13 20.66
CA TRP A 154 -3.55 -2.16 21.15
C TRP A 154 -4.85 -1.55 21.65
N CYS A 155 -5.98 -2.16 21.31
CA CYS A 155 -7.31 -1.77 21.77
C CYS A 155 -7.88 -2.88 22.63
N ARG A 156 -8.15 -2.56 23.92
CA ARG A 156 -8.83 -3.45 24.85
C ARG A 156 -10.05 -2.73 25.42
N VAL A 157 -11.23 -3.22 25.07
CA VAL A 157 -12.50 -2.66 25.56
C VAL A 157 -13.10 -3.65 26.56
N THR A 158 -13.31 -3.19 27.77
CA THR A 158 -13.90 -3.99 28.84
C THR A 158 -15.23 -3.39 29.27
N LYS A 159 -16.14 -4.23 29.73
CA LYS A 159 -17.42 -3.83 30.30
C LYS A 159 -17.66 -4.60 31.58
N MET A 160 -18.08 -3.89 32.64
CA MET A 160 -18.56 -4.53 33.85
C MET A 160 -19.93 -5.15 33.57
N VAL A 161 -20.00 -6.47 33.67
CA VAL A 161 -21.26 -7.25 33.53
C VAL A 161 -21.54 -7.92 34.86
N GLU A 162 -22.81 -7.93 35.26
CA GLU A 162 -23.23 -8.69 36.43
C GLU A 162 -23.42 -10.15 36.01
N GLU A 163 -22.56 -11.01 36.48
CA GLU A 163 -22.65 -12.47 36.30
C GLU A 163 -23.02 -13.14 37.65
N GLU A 164 -23.82 -14.19 37.55
CA GLU A 164 -24.17 -14.98 38.71
C GLU A 164 -23.00 -15.93 39.03
N ALA A 165 -22.23 -15.59 40.07
CA ALA A 165 -21.16 -16.42 40.54
C ALA A 165 -21.69 -17.38 41.66
N PRO A 166 -21.30 -18.65 41.60
CA PRO A 166 -21.68 -19.60 42.66
C PRO A 166 -21.01 -19.21 43.99
N VAL A 167 -21.83 -19.14 45.04
CA VAL A 167 -21.33 -18.92 46.41
C VAL A 167 -21.06 -20.30 47.03
N TRP A 168 -19.82 -20.47 47.46
CA TRP A 168 -19.34 -21.73 48.05
C TRP A 168 -19.34 -21.66 49.57
N SER A 169 -19.85 -22.72 50.20
CA SER A 169 -19.68 -22.95 51.62
C SER A 169 -18.68 -24.11 51.83
N TYR A 170 -17.79 -23.93 52.74
CA TYR A 170 -16.75 -24.89 53.04
C TYR A 170 -17.10 -25.59 54.33
N LEU A 171 -17.34 -26.90 54.25
CA LEU A 171 -17.69 -27.76 55.40
C LEU A 171 -16.57 -28.73 55.70
N ALA A 172 -16.39 -29.09 56.96
CA ALA A 172 -15.39 -30.09 57.31
C ALA A 172 -15.79 -31.47 56.74
N PRO A 173 -14.87 -32.24 56.19
CA PRO A 173 -15.18 -33.55 55.62
C PRO A 173 -15.65 -34.50 56.73
N THR A 174 -16.72 -35.25 56.42
CA THR A 174 -17.34 -36.21 57.38
C THR A 174 -16.92 -37.64 57.10
N GLU A 175 -16.40 -37.91 55.89
CA GLU A 175 -16.00 -39.24 55.46
C GLU A 175 -14.52 -39.25 55.05
N GLU A 176 -13.84 -40.35 55.39
CA GLU A 176 -12.40 -40.56 55.11
C GLU A 176 -12.14 -40.61 53.57
N ALA A 177 -13.11 -41.07 52.79
CA ALA A 177 -13.07 -41.08 51.33
C ALA A 177 -12.93 -39.67 50.71
N GLN A 178 -13.58 -38.67 51.33
CA GLN A 178 -13.56 -37.26 50.85
C GLN A 178 -12.18 -36.62 51.07
N ILE A 179 -11.48 -37.05 52.13
CA ILE A 179 -10.10 -36.60 52.39
C ILE A 179 -9.15 -37.21 51.36
N GLN A 180 -9.35 -38.50 51.03
CA GLN A 180 -8.53 -39.18 50.01
C GLN A 180 -8.75 -38.58 48.61
N GLU A 181 -9.97 -38.20 48.25
CA GLU A 181 -10.25 -37.50 46.99
C GLU A 181 -9.60 -36.12 46.94
N LEU A 182 -9.60 -35.38 48.07
CA LEU A 182 -8.94 -34.09 48.18
C LEU A 182 -7.42 -34.22 48.03
N ASP A 183 -6.81 -35.20 48.71
CA ASP A 183 -5.38 -35.46 48.61
C ASP A 183 -4.96 -35.90 47.20
N ALA A 184 -5.76 -36.75 46.55
CA ALA A 184 -5.53 -37.15 45.17
C ALA A 184 -5.62 -35.96 44.20
N ALA A 185 -6.58 -35.04 44.41
CA ALA A 185 -6.71 -33.85 43.63
C ALA A 185 -5.56 -32.86 43.83
N ILE A 186 -5.05 -32.73 45.06
CA ILE A 186 -3.86 -31.92 45.37
C ILE A 186 -2.62 -32.49 44.69
N GLN A 187 -2.42 -33.82 44.76
CA GLN A 187 -1.31 -34.45 44.06
C GLN A 187 -1.38 -34.31 42.57
N LEU A 188 -2.59 -34.41 41.95
CA LEU A 188 -2.81 -34.19 40.52
C LEU A 188 -2.50 -32.77 40.14
N LYS A 189 -2.90 -31.78 40.94
CA LYS A 189 -2.59 -30.35 40.70
C LYS A 189 -1.10 -30.07 40.74
N GLN A 190 -0.35 -30.75 41.66
CA GLN A 190 1.11 -30.62 41.73
C GLN A 190 1.84 -31.30 40.59
N ALA A 191 1.30 -32.44 40.10
CA ALA A 191 1.90 -33.21 39.01
C ALA A 191 1.59 -32.63 37.62
N ASP A 192 0.33 -32.34 37.36
CA ASP A 192 -0.13 -31.73 36.10
C ASP A 192 -1.31 -30.79 36.35
N PRO A 193 -1.06 -29.46 36.43
CA PRO A 193 -2.10 -28.45 36.63
C PRO A 193 -3.13 -28.39 35.51
N ARG A 194 -2.75 -28.83 34.29
CA ARG A 194 -3.66 -28.80 33.13
C ARG A 194 -4.69 -29.93 33.22
N GLN A 195 -4.21 -31.13 33.52
CA GLN A 195 -5.09 -32.29 33.70
C GLN A 195 -6.02 -32.10 34.91
N PHE A 196 -5.55 -31.46 35.99
CA PHE A 196 -6.37 -31.09 37.12
C PHE A 196 -7.56 -30.21 36.73
N ASN A 197 -7.35 -29.14 35.96
CA ASN A 197 -8.42 -28.23 35.57
C ASN A 197 -9.43 -28.86 34.58
N GLU A 198 -9.03 -29.87 33.80
CA GLU A 198 -9.90 -30.54 32.85
C GLU A 198 -10.70 -31.70 33.43
N THR A 199 -10.12 -32.44 34.36
CA THR A 199 -10.71 -33.71 34.82
C THR A 199 -11.38 -33.62 36.21
N VAL A 200 -10.95 -32.67 37.07
CA VAL A 200 -11.46 -32.56 38.43
C VAL A 200 -12.75 -31.72 38.47
N PRO A 201 -13.82 -32.20 39.18
CA PRO A 201 -15.05 -31.42 39.36
C PRO A 201 -14.79 -30.06 40.03
N LEU A 202 -15.57 -29.03 39.64
CA LEU A 202 -15.40 -27.66 40.12
C LEU A 202 -15.47 -27.54 41.64
N GLU A 203 -16.28 -28.36 42.29
CA GLU A 203 -16.43 -28.43 43.72
C GLU A 203 -15.11 -28.81 44.38
N LEU A 204 -14.46 -29.84 43.87
CA LEU A 204 -13.20 -30.33 44.38
C LEU A 204 -12.05 -29.36 44.11
N GLN A 205 -12.06 -28.68 42.93
CA GLN A 205 -11.10 -27.62 42.63
C GLN A 205 -11.18 -26.46 43.63
N LYS A 206 -12.41 -26.08 44.04
CA LYS A 206 -12.62 -25.05 45.07
C LYS A 206 -12.19 -25.49 46.45
N ALA A 207 -12.41 -26.76 46.78
CA ALA A 207 -11.94 -27.36 48.06
C ALA A 207 -10.40 -27.35 48.11
N VAL A 208 -9.72 -27.70 47.02
CA VAL A 208 -8.23 -27.65 46.93
C VAL A 208 -7.73 -26.20 47.06
N GLY A 209 -8.38 -25.22 46.43
CA GLY A 209 -8.02 -23.81 46.57
C GLY A 209 -8.16 -23.31 48.03
N PHE A 210 -9.25 -23.68 48.72
CA PHE A 210 -9.46 -23.34 50.11
C PHE A 210 -8.43 -24.03 51.07
N PHE A 211 -8.07 -25.27 50.75
CA PHE A 211 -7.03 -25.99 51.51
C PHE A 211 -5.65 -25.31 51.35
N GLU A 212 -5.30 -24.83 50.16
CA GLU A 212 -4.04 -24.11 49.94
C GLU A 212 -3.99 -22.78 50.73
N GLU A 213 -5.12 -22.09 50.88
CA GLU A 213 -5.21 -20.80 51.59
C GLU A 213 -5.24 -20.99 53.13
N THR A 214 -5.94 -22.01 53.60
CA THR A 214 -6.23 -22.14 55.04
C THR A 214 -5.52 -23.32 55.73
N GLY A 215 -5.02 -24.29 54.94
CA GLY A 215 -4.44 -25.52 55.46
C GLY A 215 -5.45 -26.49 56.06
N GLN A 216 -6.77 -26.23 55.95
CA GLN A 216 -7.81 -27.07 56.52
C GLN A 216 -8.52 -27.89 55.44
N PRO A 217 -8.63 -29.21 55.55
CA PRO A 217 -9.36 -30.02 54.62
C PRO A 217 -10.86 -29.67 54.67
N SER A 218 -11.44 -29.40 53.54
CA SER A 218 -12.84 -28.98 53.42
C SER A 218 -13.48 -29.53 52.14
N ILE A 219 -14.82 -29.63 52.16
CA ILE A 219 -15.65 -29.91 51.00
C ILE A 219 -16.32 -28.61 50.62
N ALA A 220 -16.20 -28.23 49.36
CA ALA A 220 -16.90 -27.08 48.82
C ALA A 220 -18.31 -27.48 48.34
N GLN A 221 -19.34 -26.83 48.88
CA GLN A 221 -20.73 -27.02 48.47
C GLN A 221 -21.31 -25.69 47.97
N GLN A 222 -21.94 -25.71 46.84
CA GLN A 222 -22.62 -24.52 46.33
C GLN A 222 -23.92 -24.25 47.12
N VAL A 223 -23.98 -23.12 47.81
CA VAL A 223 -25.12 -22.75 48.66
C VAL A 223 -26.07 -21.79 47.94
N GLY A 224 -25.58 -21.07 46.92
CA GLY A 224 -26.40 -20.11 46.21
C GLY A 224 -25.63 -19.47 45.04
N THR A 225 -26.21 -18.47 44.45
CA THR A 225 -25.56 -17.61 43.42
C THR A 225 -25.63 -16.16 43.90
N GLU A 226 -24.52 -15.44 43.78
CA GLU A 226 -24.43 -14.00 44.04
C GLU A 226 -24.12 -13.25 42.75
N LYS A 227 -24.71 -12.09 42.57
CA LYS A 227 -24.39 -11.23 41.43
C LYS A 227 -23.10 -10.48 41.67
N VAL A 228 -22.05 -10.93 41.04
CA VAL A 228 -20.73 -10.30 41.09
C VAL A 228 -20.51 -9.50 39.82
N LYS A 229 -19.98 -8.29 39.95
CA LYS A 229 -19.56 -7.49 38.81
C LYS A 229 -18.22 -8.00 38.31
N VAL A 230 -18.24 -8.69 37.16
CA VAL A 230 -17.06 -9.20 36.47
C VAL A 230 -16.71 -8.30 35.29
N GLU A 231 -15.44 -8.00 35.14
CA GLU A 231 -14.94 -7.25 33.98
C GLU A 231 -14.85 -8.18 32.78
N LYS A 232 -15.82 -8.06 31.84
CA LYS A 232 -15.83 -8.85 30.61
C LYS A 232 -15.15 -8.10 29.48
N VAL A 233 -14.21 -8.74 28.85
CA VAL A 233 -13.52 -8.20 27.67
C VAL A 233 -14.46 -8.29 26.47
N LEU A 234 -14.83 -7.15 25.90
CA LEU A 234 -15.71 -7.07 24.71
C LEU A 234 -14.90 -7.11 23.42
N ASP A 235 -13.75 -6.43 23.39
CA ASP A 235 -12.86 -6.38 22.24
C ASP A 235 -11.41 -6.35 22.74
N ASN A 236 -10.58 -7.19 22.16
CA ASN A 236 -9.15 -7.28 22.45
C ASN A 236 -8.41 -7.54 21.13
N ARG A 237 -7.81 -6.49 20.57
CA ARG A 237 -7.25 -6.58 19.23
C ARG A 237 -6.15 -5.55 19.01
N PRO A 238 -5.24 -5.82 18.08
CA PRO A 238 -4.32 -4.78 17.60
C PRO A 238 -5.09 -3.61 16.97
N LEU A 239 -4.52 -2.42 17.05
CA LEU A 239 -5.02 -1.21 16.40
C LEU A 239 -3.95 -0.73 15.42
N VAL A 240 -4.31 -0.64 14.15
CA VAL A 240 -3.43 -0.12 13.11
C VAL A 240 -4.15 1.01 12.39
N ARG A 241 -3.51 2.18 12.30
CA ARG A 241 -4.06 3.32 11.59
C ARG A 241 -2.97 4.15 10.92
N VAL A 242 -3.28 4.74 9.78
CA VAL A 242 -2.46 5.76 9.14
C VAL A 242 -2.67 7.07 9.88
N VAL A 243 -1.59 7.76 10.23
CA VAL A 243 -1.59 9.03 10.96
C VAL A 243 -1.48 10.16 9.95
N ASN A 244 -2.25 11.23 10.18
CA ASN A 244 -2.12 12.45 9.38
C ASN A 244 -0.75 13.10 9.65
N PRO A 245 0.08 13.38 8.63
CA PRO A 245 1.37 14.03 8.82
C PRO A 245 1.28 15.41 9.49
N ASP A 246 0.15 16.13 9.37
CA ASP A 246 -0.09 17.40 10.06
C ASP A 246 -0.10 17.27 11.59
N ASN A 247 -0.34 16.06 12.11
CA ASN A 247 -0.59 15.83 13.53
C ASN A 247 0.52 15.05 14.24
N ILE A 248 1.68 14.85 13.58
CA ILE A 248 2.79 14.10 14.15
C ILE A 248 4.11 14.86 14.00
N TYR A 249 4.85 14.93 15.07
CA TYR A 249 6.09 15.68 15.21
C TYR A 249 7.23 14.73 15.54
N PHE A 250 8.27 14.75 14.72
CA PHE A 250 9.45 13.92 14.91
C PHE A 250 10.62 14.73 15.42
N ASP A 251 11.52 14.07 16.10
CA ASP A 251 12.84 14.62 16.47
C ASP A 251 13.60 15.02 15.20
N PRO A 252 13.96 16.31 15.00
CA PRO A 252 14.70 16.75 13.83
C PRO A 252 16.09 16.12 13.68
N SER A 253 16.64 15.56 14.75
CA SER A 253 17.99 14.97 14.78
C SER A 253 18.03 13.50 14.32
N CYS A 254 16.89 12.84 14.10
CA CYS A 254 16.82 11.41 13.76
C CYS A 254 17.38 11.07 12.37
N GLY A 255 17.53 12.07 11.48
CA GLY A 255 17.97 11.85 10.11
C GLY A 255 16.96 11.03 9.30
N SER A 256 17.39 9.91 8.70
CA SER A 256 16.52 9.02 7.90
C SER A 256 15.99 7.81 8.68
N ASP A 257 16.28 7.72 9.98
CA ASP A 257 16.00 6.54 10.79
C ASP A 257 15.22 6.91 12.04
N LEU A 258 13.93 6.55 12.07
CA LEU A 258 13.05 6.83 13.20
C LEU A 258 13.51 6.14 14.51
N GLU A 259 14.23 5.02 14.43
CA GLU A 259 14.71 4.32 15.62
C GLU A 259 15.77 5.12 16.40
N LYS A 260 16.40 6.09 15.74
CA LYS A 260 17.36 7.02 16.37
C LYS A 260 16.71 8.26 16.96
N ALA A 261 15.39 8.42 16.76
CA ALA A 261 14.68 9.56 17.30
C ALA A 261 14.63 9.51 18.83
N SER A 262 14.99 10.61 19.47
CA SER A 262 14.88 10.75 20.92
C SER A 262 13.44 10.89 21.37
N PHE A 263 12.57 11.40 20.51
CA PHE A 263 11.14 11.52 20.77
C PHE A 263 10.29 11.54 19.49
N THR A 264 9.02 11.20 19.64
CA THR A 264 7.95 11.40 18.67
C THR A 264 6.71 11.86 19.41
N ILE A 265 6.06 12.92 18.92
CA ILE A 265 4.87 13.50 19.56
C ILE A 265 3.71 13.44 18.56
N GLU A 266 2.56 12.91 18.96
CA GLU A 266 1.33 12.91 18.17
C GLU A 266 0.29 13.78 18.84
N SER A 267 -0.35 14.69 18.10
CA SER A 267 -1.56 15.40 18.54
C SER A 267 -2.77 14.63 18.05
N PHE A 268 -3.72 14.34 18.94
CA PHE A 268 -4.93 13.60 18.61
C PHE A 268 -6.17 14.16 19.31
N GLU A 269 -7.31 13.99 18.67
CA GLU A 269 -8.59 14.39 19.22
C GLU A 269 -9.12 13.34 20.20
N THR A 270 -9.59 13.81 21.34
CA THR A 270 -10.26 13.00 22.36
C THR A 270 -11.40 13.80 22.98
N SER A 271 -12.12 13.20 23.93
CA SER A 271 -13.14 13.88 24.72
C SER A 271 -13.04 13.53 26.21
N GLN A 272 -13.59 14.39 27.04
CA GLN A 272 -13.60 14.13 28.48
C GLN A 272 -14.28 12.79 28.83
N ALA A 273 -15.32 12.41 28.08
CA ALA A 273 -16.03 11.16 28.27
C ALA A 273 -15.17 9.94 27.89
N GLU A 274 -14.33 10.06 26.85
CA GLU A 274 -13.43 9.00 26.42
C GLU A 274 -12.32 8.78 27.47
N LEU A 275 -11.68 9.84 27.94
CA LEU A 275 -10.62 9.74 28.94
C LEU A 275 -11.13 9.22 30.30
N LYS A 276 -12.34 9.57 30.69
CA LYS A 276 -12.96 9.06 31.94
C LYS A 276 -13.28 7.57 31.89
N LYS A 277 -13.32 6.92 30.73
CA LYS A 277 -13.51 5.46 30.63
C LYS A 277 -12.30 4.68 31.11
N GLU A 278 -11.11 5.29 31.05
CA GLU A 278 -9.84 4.65 31.47
C GLU A 278 -9.21 5.37 32.67
N PRO A 279 -9.83 5.36 33.86
CA PRO A 279 -9.37 6.12 35.00
C PRO A 279 -8.03 5.61 35.59
N LYS A 280 -7.66 4.37 35.29
CA LYS A 280 -6.36 3.80 35.70
C LYS A 280 -5.22 4.41 34.89
N ARG A 281 -5.48 4.76 33.63
CA ARG A 281 -4.50 5.27 32.67
C ARG A 281 -4.41 6.79 32.69
N TYR A 282 -5.56 7.47 32.73
CA TYR A 282 -5.63 8.93 32.68
C TYR A 282 -6.02 9.52 34.04
N LYS A 283 -5.11 10.31 34.59
CA LYS A 283 -5.25 10.98 35.90
C LYS A 283 -5.31 12.49 35.70
N ASN A 284 -5.42 13.25 36.77
CA ASN A 284 -5.38 14.73 36.76
C ASN A 284 -6.43 15.43 35.86
N LEU A 285 -7.48 14.73 35.43
CA LEU A 285 -8.50 15.26 34.52
C LEU A 285 -9.26 16.49 35.10
N GLY A 286 -9.30 16.61 36.45
CA GLY A 286 -9.90 17.75 37.13
C GLY A 286 -9.10 19.08 37.01
N HIS A 287 -7.82 18.99 36.64
CA HIS A 287 -6.93 20.15 36.52
C HIS A 287 -6.82 20.66 35.06
N VAL A 288 -7.47 19.98 34.10
CA VAL A 288 -7.40 20.33 32.68
C VAL A 288 -8.32 21.50 32.36
N ASN A 289 -7.81 22.50 31.62
CA ASN A 289 -8.61 23.54 31.03
C ASN A 289 -9.19 23.04 29.69
N TRP A 290 -10.42 22.51 29.73
CA TRP A 290 -11.10 21.94 28.58
C TRP A 290 -11.47 22.96 27.49
N GLU A 291 -11.58 24.22 27.84
CA GLU A 291 -11.91 25.28 26.87
C GLU A 291 -10.70 25.64 26.00
N ALA A 292 -9.54 25.81 26.64
CA ALA A 292 -8.29 26.11 25.94
C ALA A 292 -7.79 24.94 25.07
N ALA A 293 -8.21 23.71 25.38
CA ALA A 293 -7.81 22.50 24.64
C ALA A 293 -8.71 22.16 23.44
N SER A 294 -9.66 23.04 23.07
CA SER A 294 -10.60 22.77 21.98
C SER A 294 -9.88 22.49 20.64
N ALA A 295 -10.29 21.43 19.94
CA ALA A 295 -9.72 21.05 18.66
C ALA A 295 -9.81 22.15 17.59
N VAL A 296 -10.82 23.00 17.67
CA VAL A 296 -11.01 24.15 16.73
C VAL A 296 -10.01 25.29 16.96
N THR A 297 -9.58 25.46 18.21
CA THR A 297 -8.74 26.62 18.59
C THR A 297 -7.27 26.30 18.76
N THR A 298 -6.91 25.02 18.73
CA THR A 298 -5.53 24.58 18.91
C THR A 298 -4.74 24.72 17.60
N PRO A 299 -3.70 25.56 17.54
CA PRO A 299 -3.01 25.87 16.28
C PRO A 299 -2.17 24.69 15.74
N ASP A 300 -1.70 23.84 16.63
CA ASP A 300 -0.76 22.73 16.32
C ASP A 300 -1.49 21.41 16.02
N HIS A 301 -2.75 21.50 15.57
CA HIS A 301 -3.54 20.32 15.28
C HIS A 301 -4.51 20.57 14.11
N THR A 302 -4.51 19.66 13.16
CA THR A 302 -5.50 19.65 12.07
C THR A 302 -6.66 18.73 12.43
N PRO A 303 -7.89 19.28 12.61
CA PRO A 303 -9.05 18.47 12.99
C PRO A 303 -9.38 17.39 11.95
N ALA A 304 -9.84 16.24 12.43
CA ALA A 304 -10.32 15.15 11.57
C ALA A 304 -11.67 15.47 10.90
N SER A 305 -12.39 16.50 11.39
CA SER A 305 -13.66 16.94 10.81
C SER A 305 -13.45 17.62 9.46
N THR A 306 -14.35 17.35 8.51
CA THR A 306 -14.41 18.09 7.22
C THR A 306 -14.79 19.57 7.39
N ASP A 307 -15.50 19.90 8.46
CA ASP A 307 -15.77 21.27 8.90
C ASP A 307 -14.81 21.61 10.06
N THR A 308 -13.80 22.42 9.76
CA THR A 308 -12.78 22.86 10.73
C THR A 308 -13.35 23.67 11.89
N ASN A 309 -14.56 24.24 11.75
CA ASN A 309 -15.21 25.00 12.79
C ASN A 309 -16.18 24.15 13.63
N PHE A 310 -16.40 22.88 13.27
CA PHE A 310 -17.32 22.03 13.99
C PHE A 310 -16.73 21.50 15.29
N ASN A 311 -17.44 21.70 16.40
CA ASN A 311 -17.21 20.98 17.65
C ASN A 311 -18.55 20.80 18.38
N PHE A 312 -18.63 19.81 19.25
CA PHE A 312 -19.79 19.61 20.10
C PHE A 312 -19.90 20.73 21.15
N THR A 313 -21.13 21.18 21.41
CA THR A 313 -21.41 22.20 22.44
C THR A 313 -21.41 21.62 23.86
N ASP A 314 -21.67 20.35 23.99
CA ASP A 314 -21.72 19.62 25.24
C ASP A 314 -20.30 19.31 25.73
N ALA A 315 -20.01 19.63 26.97
CA ALA A 315 -18.67 19.53 27.58
C ALA A 315 -18.10 18.10 27.57
N LEU A 316 -18.96 17.06 27.64
CA LEU A 316 -18.51 15.67 27.69
C LEU A 316 -18.08 15.13 26.32
N ARG A 317 -18.74 15.55 25.24
CA ARG A 317 -18.45 15.15 23.87
C ARG A 317 -17.55 16.12 23.11
N LYS A 318 -17.35 17.34 23.66
CA LYS A 318 -16.46 18.35 23.07
C LYS A 318 -15.12 17.75 22.73
N LYS A 319 -14.71 17.86 21.48
CA LYS A 319 -13.40 17.39 21.01
C LYS A 319 -12.31 18.33 21.48
N VAL A 320 -11.34 17.75 22.14
CA VAL A 320 -10.15 18.43 22.67
C VAL A 320 -8.90 17.76 22.13
N VAL A 321 -7.83 18.51 22.03
CA VAL A 321 -6.53 18.01 21.56
C VAL A 321 -5.71 17.56 22.75
N ALA A 322 -5.25 16.31 22.69
CA ALA A 322 -4.23 15.77 23.57
C ALA A 322 -2.95 15.53 22.77
N TYR A 323 -1.83 15.72 23.43
CA TYR A 323 -0.51 15.42 22.89
C TYR A 323 0.05 14.19 23.58
N GLU A 324 0.55 13.22 22.81
CA GLU A 324 1.14 12.00 23.32
C GLU A 324 2.61 11.94 22.87
N PHE A 325 3.48 11.95 23.84
CA PHE A 325 4.94 11.89 23.69
C PHE A 325 5.39 10.43 23.85
N TRP A 326 6.17 9.95 22.94
CA TRP A 326 6.90 8.70 23.03
C TRP A 326 8.38 9.00 22.84
N GLY A 327 9.17 8.78 23.87
CA GLY A 327 10.58 9.13 23.81
C GLY A 327 11.38 8.62 24.98
N LEU A 328 12.62 9.05 25.03
CA LEU A 328 13.60 8.63 26.02
C LEU A 328 13.70 9.69 27.13
N TRP A 329 13.69 9.27 28.38
CA TRP A 329 13.85 10.16 29.55
C TRP A 329 14.65 9.50 30.64
N ASP A 330 15.49 10.28 31.37
CA ASP A 330 16.19 9.80 32.57
C ASP A 330 15.28 9.89 33.80
N ILE A 331 14.49 8.83 34.03
CA ILE A 331 13.52 8.77 35.15
C ILE A 331 14.17 8.60 36.52
N HIS A 332 15.38 8.03 36.56
CA HIS A 332 16.10 7.71 37.78
C HIS A 332 17.11 8.81 38.20
N GLY A 333 17.47 9.71 37.30
CA GLY A 333 18.54 10.71 37.50
C GLY A 333 19.91 10.07 37.57
N THR A 334 20.10 8.95 36.85
CA THR A 334 21.37 8.18 36.77
C THR A 334 22.14 8.47 35.50
N GLY A 335 21.52 9.13 34.52
CA GLY A 335 22.05 9.34 33.17
C GLY A 335 21.67 8.23 32.20
N GLU A 336 20.91 7.23 32.63
CA GLU A 336 20.34 6.18 31.75
C GLU A 336 18.97 6.62 31.23
N LEU A 337 18.81 6.56 29.91
CA LEU A 337 17.57 6.93 29.26
C LEU A 337 16.63 5.73 29.16
N VAL A 338 15.42 5.89 29.67
CA VAL A 338 14.36 4.86 29.64
C VAL A 338 13.26 5.33 28.70
N PRO A 339 12.70 4.45 27.84
CA PRO A 339 11.59 4.78 26.99
C PRO A 339 10.32 4.98 27.80
N ILE A 340 9.70 6.16 27.65
CA ILE A 340 8.48 6.56 28.36
C ILE A 340 7.37 6.97 27.40
N VAL A 341 6.15 6.95 27.91
CA VAL A 341 4.99 7.57 27.29
C VAL A 341 4.39 8.61 28.23
N ALA A 342 4.17 9.80 27.70
CA ALA A 342 3.54 10.90 28.42
C ALA A 342 2.39 11.48 27.58
N THR A 343 1.29 11.86 28.24
CA THR A 343 0.16 12.53 27.56
C THR A 343 -0.23 13.76 28.35
N TRP A 344 -0.40 14.89 27.66
CA TRP A 344 -0.85 16.14 28.28
C TRP A 344 -1.95 16.82 27.49
N ILE A 345 -2.76 17.62 28.17
CA ILE A 345 -3.81 18.46 27.62
C ILE A 345 -3.68 19.84 28.25
N SER A 346 -3.62 20.91 27.44
CA SER A 346 -3.52 22.28 27.91
C SER A 346 -2.43 22.52 28.99
N GLY A 347 -1.28 21.85 28.83
CA GLY A 347 -0.15 21.97 29.77
C GLY A 347 -0.29 21.13 31.06
N VAL A 348 -1.33 20.31 31.20
CA VAL A 348 -1.52 19.41 32.33
C VAL A 348 -1.20 17.98 31.92
N MET A 349 -0.25 17.33 32.63
CA MET A 349 0.09 15.95 32.42
C MET A 349 -1.06 15.06 32.94
N ILE A 350 -1.59 14.21 32.05
CA ILE A 350 -2.71 13.30 32.37
C ILE A 350 -2.30 11.82 32.37
N ARG A 351 -1.21 11.46 31.70
CA ARG A 351 -0.63 10.14 31.67
C ARG A 351 0.89 10.22 31.67
N LEU A 352 1.52 9.37 32.45
CA LEU A 352 2.97 9.20 32.47
C LEU A 352 3.28 7.80 32.99
N GLU A 353 3.94 7.01 32.14
CA GLU A 353 4.35 5.65 32.46
C GLU A 353 5.54 5.23 31.57
N GLU A 354 6.23 4.17 31.94
CA GLU A 354 7.21 3.54 31.06
C GLU A 354 6.52 2.99 29.82
N ASN A 355 7.27 2.80 28.73
CA ASN A 355 6.69 2.31 27.49
C ASN A 355 6.07 0.89 27.72
N PRO A 356 4.75 0.75 27.56
CA PRO A 356 4.08 -0.53 27.82
C PRO A 356 4.28 -1.57 26.70
N PHE A 357 4.89 -1.19 25.58
CA PHE A 357 5.10 -2.10 24.47
C PHE A 357 6.32 -3.00 24.68
N PRO A 358 6.23 -4.28 24.33
CA PRO A 358 7.31 -5.24 24.60
C PRO A 358 8.60 -4.92 23.83
N ASP A 359 8.51 -4.27 22.67
CA ASP A 359 9.66 -3.86 21.85
C ASP A 359 10.35 -2.59 22.37
N GLN A 360 9.80 -1.94 23.39
CA GLN A 360 10.30 -0.71 24.01
C GLN A 360 10.51 0.46 23.00
N LYS A 361 9.95 0.35 21.79
CA LYS A 361 10.06 1.36 20.73
C LYS A 361 8.77 2.18 20.60
N PRO A 362 8.84 3.40 20.03
CA PRO A 362 7.64 4.17 19.70
C PRO A 362 6.69 3.38 18.78
N PRO A 363 5.36 3.57 18.91
CA PRO A 363 4.38 2.80 18.13
C PRO A 363 4.24 3.25 16.67
N TYR A 364 5.21 3.96 16.13
CA TYR A 364 5.15 4.52 14.78
C TYR A 364 6.10 3.82 13.83
N ILE A 365 5.64 3.66 12.59
CA ILE A 365 6.42 3.12 11.48
C ILE A 365 6.26 4.08 10.30
N VAL A 366 7.38 4.57 9.79
CA VAL A 366 7.42 5.41 8.59
C VAL A 366 7.81 4.56 7.40
N VAL A 367 7.03 4.68 6.33
CA VAL A 367 7.24 3.96 5.07
C VAL A 367 7.24 4.97 3.94
N ASN A 368 8.34 5.05 3.21
CA ASN A 368 8.55 6.05 2.19
C ASN A 368 8.23 5.51 0.79
N TYR A 369 7.49 6.29 0.02
CA TYR A 369 7.24 6.04 -1.40
C TYR A 369 8.52 6.23 -2.22
N MET A 370 9.07 7.44 -2.25
CA MET A 370 10.40 7.74 -2.77
C MET A 370 11.27 8.29 -1.63
N PRO A 371 12.26 7.53 -1.15
CA PRO A 371 13.10 7.99 -0.06
C PRO A 371 14.04 9.11 -0.53
N VAL A 372 14.15 10.14 0.29
CA VAL A 372 15.09 11.25 0.11
C VAL A 372 16.30 11.02 1.01
N LYS A 373 17.50 11.27 0.49
CA LYS A 373 18.73 11.02 1.23
C LYS A 373 18.82 11.94 2.46
N ARG A 374 18.99 11.33 3.64
CA ARG A 374 19.09 11.97 4.95
C ARG A 374 17.79 12.60 5.49
N GLU A 375 16.67 12.40 4.82
CA GLU A 375 15.36 12.82 5.32
C GLU A 375 14.58 11.60 5.83
N LEU A 376 13.79 11.79 6.88
CA LEU A 376 12.93 10.75 7.43
C LEU A 376 11.75 10.45 6.51
N LEU A 377 11.21 11.49 5.90
CA LEU A 377 10.02 11.43 5.06
C LEU A 377 10.40 11.52 3.59
N GLY A 378 9.68 10.79 2.76
CA GLY A 378 9.89 10.70 1.32
C GLY A 378 9.06 11.71 0.53
N GLU A 379 9.12 11.60 -0.79
CA GLU A 379 8.41 12.46 -1.74
C GLU A 379 7.47 11.64 -2.64
N PRO A 380 6.32 12.19 -3.07
CA PRO A 380 5.39 11.57 -4.00
C PRO A 380 5.75 11.88 -5.46
N ASP A 381 5.10 11.18 -6.40
CA ASP A 381 5.19 11.51 -7.83
C ASP A 381 4.75 12.96 -8.15
N ALA A 382 3.95 13.58 -7.28
CA ALA A 382 3.49 14.96 -7.44
C ALA A 382 4.65 15.97 -7.46
N GLU A 383 5.73 15.72 -6.70
CA GLU A 383 6.91 16.59 -6.71
C GLU A 383 7.61 16.55 -8.08
N LEU A 384 7.70 15.39 -8.71
CA LEU A 384 8.32 15.24 -10.02
C LEU A 384 7.49 15.83 -11.16
N LEU A 385 6.15 15.81 -11.01
CA LEU A 385 5.21 16.15 -12.08
C LEU A 385 4.65 17.58 -12.01
N GLU A 386 5.05 18.37 -11.03
CA GLU A 386 4.51 19.71 -10.83
C GLU A 386 4.68 20.58 -12.08
N ASP A 387 5.89 20.66 -12.62
CA ASP A 387 6.19 21.48 -13.79
C ASP A 387 5.50 20.96 -15.06
N ASN A 388 5.46 19.63 -15.23
CA ASN A 388 4.74 19.02 -16.36
C ASN A 388 3.24 19.37 -16.34
N GLN A 389 2.60 19.30 -15.16
CA GLN A 389 1.19 19.68 -15.01
C GLN A 389 0.96 21.18 -15.28
N ARG A 390 1.88 22.05 -14.84
CA ARG A 390 1.81 23.50 -15.07
C ARG A 390 1.95 23.84 -16.54
N ILE A 391 2.93 23.25 -17.23
CA ILE A 391 3.16 23.44 -18.66
C ILE A 391 1.95 22.93 -19.45
N LEU A 392 1.49 21.72 -19.18
CA LEU A 392 0.32 21.11 -19.80
C LEU A 392 -0.91 22.03 -19.67
N GLY A 393 -1.12 22.60 -18.48
CA GLY A 393 -2.20 23.54 -18.23
C GLY A 393 -2.07 24.85 -19.02
N ALA A 394 -0.87 25.40 -19.09
CA ALA A 394 -0.61 26.64 -19.84
C ALA A 394 -0.89 26.46 -21.34
N VAL A 395 -0.38 25.37 -21.92
CA VAL A 395 -0.59 25.03 -23.34
C VAL A 395 -2.07 24.80 -23.62
N THR A 396 -2.75 23.99 -22.78
CA THR A 396 -4.19 23.71 -22.94
C THR A 396 -5.03 24.98 -22.90
N ARG A 397 -4.78 25.89 -21.95
CA ARG A 397 -5.49 27.17 -21.87
C ARG A 397 -5.25 28.03 -23.07
N GLY A 398 -3.98 28.13 -23.55
CA GLY A 398 -3.65 28.88 -24.74
C GLY A 398 -4.38 28.36 -25.98
N MET A 399 -4.49 27.04 -26.12
CA MET A 399 -5.24 26.43 -27.23
C MET A 399 -6.74 26.73 -27.14
N ILE A 400 -7.34 26.60 -25.95
CA ILE A 400 -8.77 26.91 -25.73
C ILE A 400 -9.05 28.39 -26.02
N ASP A 401 -8.18 29.28 -25.55
CA ASP A 401 -8.33 30.73 -25.79
C ASP A 401 -8.23 31.07 -27.29
N LEU A 402 -7.32 30.40 -28.00
CA LEU A 402 -7.16 30.56 -29.42
C LEU A 402 -8.38 30.03 -30.21
N LEU A 403 -8.87 28.84 -29.84
CA LEU A 403 -10.09 28.26 -30.38
C LEU A 403 -11.30 29.19 -30.16
N GLY A 404 -11.45 29.71 -28.94
CA GLY A 404 -12.52 30.61 -28.58
C GLY A 404 -12.51 31.89 -29.42
N ARG A 405 -11.32 32.43 -29.71
CA ARG A 405 -11.16 33.60 -30.60
C ARG A 405 -11.41 33.23 -32.04
N SER A 406 -10.94 32.09 -32.51
CA SER A 406 -11.15 31.62 -33.88
C SER A 406 -12.62 31.32 -34.18
N ALA A 407 -13.34 30.72 -33.19
CA ALA A 407 -14.76 30.41 -33.30
C ALA A 407 -15.67 31.65 -33.26
N ASN A 408 -15.26 32.68 -32.51
CA ASN A 408 -15.97 33.93 -32.36
C ASN A 408 -15.25 35.06 -33.15
N GLY A 409 -15.21 34.91 -34.46
CA GLY A 409 -14.54 35.86 -35.33
C GLY A 409 -15.00 37.31 -35.03
N GLN A 410 -14.02 38.17 -34.74
CA GLN A 410 -14.29 39.60 -34.56
C GLN A 410 -14.27 40.28 -35.93
N GLN A 411 -15.25 41.12 -36.13
CA GLN A 411 -15.31 41.98 -37.29
C GLN A 411 -15.23 43.43 -36.85
N GLY A 412 -14.37 44.16 -37.47
CA GLY A 412 -14.24 45.61 -37.27
C GLY A 412 -15.00 46.34 -38.37
N PHE A 413 -15.86 47.28 -38.00
CA PHE A 413 -16.57 48.14 -38.93
C PHE A 413 -15.99 49.56 -38.87
N ALA A 414 -15.72 50.14 -40.03
CA ALA A 414 -15.36 51.54 -40.12
C ALA A 414 -16.50 52.40 -39.55
N LYS A 415 -16.13 53.42 -38.79
CA LYS A 415 -17.11 54.30 -38.17
C LYS A 415 -17.99 54.99 -39.23
N GLY A 416 -19.30 54.76 -39.14
CA GLY A 416 -20.27 55.30 -40.12
C GLY A 416 -20.53 54.40 -41.31
N MET A 417 -20.00 53.17 -41.40
CA MET A 417 -20.25 52.21 -42.48
C MET A 417 -21.64 51.63 -42.41
N LEU A 418 -22.10 51.24 -41.25
CA LEU A 418 -23.43 50.72 -40.99
C LEU A 418 -24.12 51.63 -39.95
N ASP A 419 -25.37 51.98 -40.17
CA ASP A 419 -26.22 52.57 -39.16
C ASP A 419 -26.68 51.48 -38.16
N VAL A 420 -27.35 51.90 -37.11
CA VAL A 420 -27.78 51.00 -36.02
C VAL A 420 -28.72 49.90 -36.51
N VAL A 421 -29.59 50.21 -37.49
CA VAL A 421 -30.57 49.27 -38.04
C VAL A 421 -29.89 48.24 -38.95
N ASN A 422 -29.03 48.70 -39.84
CA ASN A 422 -28.31 47.85 -40.78
C ASN A 422 -27.21 47.01 -40.06
N ARG A 423 -26.64 47.52 -39.01
CA ARG A 423 -25.75 46.75 -38.14
C ARG A 423 -26.47 45.57 -37.49
N ARG A 424 -27.69 45.79 -36.99
CA ARG A 424 -28.53 44.73 -36.41
C ARG A 424 -28.95 43.70 -37.48
N ARG A 425 -29.31 44.12 -38.69
CA ARG A 425 -29.63 43.24 -39.82
C ARG A 425 -28.43 42.37 -40.20
N TYR A 426 -27.23 42.94 -40.19
CA TYR A 426 -25.98 42.22 -40.45
C TYR A 426 -25.72 41.16 -39.39
N GLU A 427 -25.86 41.52 -38.11
CA GLU A 427 -25.70 40.58 -36.98
C GLU A 427 -26.75 39.46 -37.03
N GLU A 428 -27.96 39.73 -37.53
CA GLU A 428 -29.05 38.75 -37.74
C GLU A 428 -28.94 37.96 -39.06
N GLY A 429 -27.91 38.21 -39.87
CA GLY A 429 -27.72 37.55 -41.17
C GLY A 429 -28.76 37.93 -42.23
N ARG A 430 -29.40 39.09 -42.11
CA ARG A 430 -30.37 39.63 -43.09
C ARG A 430 -29.71 40.61 -44.05
N ASP A 431 -30.38 40.87 -45.20
CA ASP A 431 -29.95 41.86 -46.13
C ASP A 431 -29.84 43.24 -45.49
N TYR A 432 -28.73 43.94 -45.75
CA TYR A 432 -28.39 45.22 -45.14
C TYR A 432 -27.84 46.19 -46.18
N GLU A 433 -28.02 47.46 -45.90
CA GLU A 433 -27.49 48.57 -46.71
C GLU A 433 -26.27 49.17 -46.01
N PHE A 434 -25.26 49.55 -46.74
CA PHE A 434 -24.06 50.19 -46.24
C PHE A 434 -23.83 51.59 -46.91
N ASN A 435 -23.02 52.41 -46.27
CA ASN A 435 -22.69 53.71 -46.74
C ASN A 435 -21.93 53.64 -48.10
N PRO A 436 -22.48 54.13 -49.16
CA PRO A 436 -21.90 54.01 -50.51
C PRO A 436 -20.54 54.70 -50.66
N ASN A 437 -20.18 55.62 -49.73
CA ASN A 437 -18.88 56.29 -49.72
C ASN A 437 -17.76 55.47 -49.12
N LEU A 438 -18.10 54.31 -48.51
CA LEU A 438 -17.15 53.40 -47.90
C LEU A 438 -17.28 52.02 -48.55
N THR A 439 -16.25 51.60 -49.29
CA THR A 439 -16.27 50.25 -49.87
C THR A 439 -16.23 49.21 -48.84
N PRO A 440 -17.00 48.12 -48.97
CA PRO A 440 -17.00 47.02 -47.98
C PRO A 440 -15.60 46.46 -47.64
N GLN A 441 -14.74 46.39 -48.67
CA GLN A 441 -13.36 45.95 -48.56
C GLN A 441 -12.48 46.86 -47.68
N ALA A 442 -12.78 48.16 -47.63
CA ALA A 442 -12.05 49.12 -46.78
C ALA A 442 -12.73 49.34 -45.43
N GLY A 443 -14.04 49.02 -45.34
CA GLY A 443 -14.84 49.33 -44.17
C GLY A 443 -15.11 48.14 -43.23
N ILE A 444 -14.88 46.90 -43.66
CA ILE A 444 -15.04 45.71 -42.86
C ILE A 444 -13.68 45.02 -42.73
N VAL A 445 -13.19 44.90 -41.53
CA VAL A 445 -11.95 44.19 -41.24
C VAL A 445 -12.31 42.90 -40.48
N GLU A 446 -12.09 41.79 -41.16
CA GLU A 446 -12.20 40.49 -40.51
C GLU A 446 -10.87 40.15 -39.86
N HIS A 447 -10.89 39.91 -38.54
CA HIS A 447 -9.74 39.44 -37.82
C HIS A 447 -9.62 37.93 -38.04
N LYS A 448 -8.62 37.52 -38.85
CA LYS A 448 -8.25 36.11 -38.96
C LYS A 448 -7.32 35.73 -37.82
N TYR A 449 -7.81 34.85 -36.96
CA TYR A 449 -6.98 34.28 -35.89
C TYR A 449 -6.21 33.09 -36.45
N PRO A 450 -4.95 32.92 -36.06
CA PRO A 450 -4.16 31.77 -36.49
C PRO A 450 -4.80 30.46 -35.97
N GLU A 451 -4.64 29.41 -36.74
CA GLU A 451 -4.98 28.06 -36.32
C GLU A 451 -4.10 27.61 -35.12
N ILE A 452 -4.51 26.57 -34.44
CA ILE A 452 -3.73 26.00 -33.33
C ILE A 452 -2.38 25.55 -33.90
N PRO A 453 -1.26 26.04 -33.38
CA PRO A 453 0.07 25.60 -33.83
C PRO A 453 0.26 24.11 -33.59
N GLN A 454 0.74 23.37 -34.57
CA GLN A 454 1.07 21.95 -34.42
C GLN A 454 2.09 21.72 -33.29
N SER A 455 3.00 22.67 -33.05
CA SER A 455 3.92 22.65 -31.93
C SER A 455 3.23 22.58 -30.55
N ALA A 456 2.03 23.13 -30.39
CA ALA A 456 1.27 23.03 -29.16
C ALA A 456 0.78 21.59 -28.92
N MET A 457 0.35 20.88 -29.96
CA MET A 457 -0.03 19.47 -29.89
C MET A 457 1.18 18.59 -29.54
N VAL A 458 2.32 18.84 -30.20
CA VAL A 458 3.58 18.13 -29.88
C VAL A 458 4.01 18.38 -28.44
N MET A 459 3.86 19.60 -27.92
CA MET A 459 4.18 19.90 -26.53
C MET A 459 3.28 19.13 -25.56
N LEU A 460 1.97 19.00 -25.83
CA LEU A 460 1.07 18.18 -25.01
C LEU A 460 1.49 16.71 -25.00
N GLN A 461 1.87 16.16 -26.14
CA GLN A 461 2.37 14.78 -26.23
C GLN A 461 3.68 14.61 -25.47
N LEU A 462 4.64 15.54 -25.65
CA LEU A 462 5.92 15.52 -24.97
C LEU A 462 5.74 15.53 -23.44
N GLN A 463 4.89 16.41 -22.92
CA GLN A 463 4.65 16.48 -21.45
C GLN A 463 4.00 15.21 -20.92
N ASN A 464 3.12 14.56 -21.66
CA ASN A 464 2.57 13.28 -21.26
C ASN A 464 3.64 12.17 -21.28
N GLN A 465 4.46 12.10 -22.33
CA GLN A 465 5.55 11.12 -22.43
C GLN A 465 6.61 11.33 -21.34
N GLU A 466 6.97 12.57 -21.04
CA GLU A 466 7.89 12.90 -19.96
C GLU A 466 7.32 12.51 -18.60
N ALA A 467 6.04 12.77 -18.34
CA ALA A 467 5.38 12.34 -17.12
C ALA A 467 5.40 10.80 -16.96
N GLU A 468 5.18 10.07 -18.04
CA GLU A 468 5.27 8.61 -18.07
C GLU A 468 6.70 8.11 -17.83
N ALA A 469 7.69 8.79 -18.41
CA ALA A 469 9.11 8.46 -18.19
C ALA A 469 9.55 8.73 -16.74
N LEU A 470 9.11 9.85 -16.15
CA LEU A 470 9.42 10.22 -14.77
C LEU A 470 8.79 9.28 -13.74
N THR A 471 7.54 8.93 -13.93
CA THR A 471 6.83 8.07 -12.97
C THR A 471 7.00 6.58 -13.24
N GLY A 472 7.26 6.18 -14.49
CA GLY A 472 7.22 4.80 -14.94
C GLY A 472 5.79 4.25 -15.12
N VAL A 473 4.76 5.07 -14.86
CA VAL A 473 3.36 4.71 -15.15
C VAL A 473 3.13 4.94 -16.63
N LYS A 474 3.13 3.88 -17.41
CA LYS A 474 2.87 3.99 -18.85
C LYS A 474 1.39 4.05 -19.13
N ALA A 475 1.05 4.79 -20.16
CA ALA A 475 -0.27 4.85 -20.77
C ALA A 475 -0.69 3.51 -21.43
N PHE A 476 -0.06 2.39 -21.11
CA PHE A 476 -0.48 1.05 -21.53
C PHE A 476 -1.93 0.75 -21.18
N ALA A 477 -2.39 1.39 -20.12
CA ALA A 477 -3.79 1.36 -19.76
C ALA A 477 -4.69 2.21 -20.65
N GLY A 478 -4.13 3.04 -21.52
CA GLY A 478 -4.83 3.85 -22.53
C GLY A 478 -4.76 3.30 -23.94
N GLY A 479 -4.27 2.06 -24.16
CA GLY A 479 -4.27 1.41 -25.47
C GLY A 479 -3.33 2.05 -26.49
N ILE A 480 -2.10 2.42 -26.08
CA ILE A 480 -1.09 2.79 -27.06
C ILE A 480 -0.74 1.55 -27.88
N SER A 481 -1.09 1.59 -29.17
CA SER A 481 -0.66 0.62 -30.16
C SER A 481 0.88 0.54 -30.16
N GLY A 482 1.40 -0.68 -30.32
CA GLY A 482 2.85 -0.97 -30.28
C GLY A 482 3.71 -0.23 -31.32
N GLU A 483 3.10 0.60 -32.18
CA GLU A 483 3.78 1.38 -33.21
C GLU A 483 4.72 2.47 -32.67
N ALA A 484 4.47 2.99 -31.45
CA ALA A 484 5.30 4.06 -30.88
C ALA A 484 6.70 3.59 -30.41
N TYR A 485 6.95 2.28 -30.33
CA TYR A 485 8.21 1.73 -29.77
C TYR A 485 9.02 0.82 -30.71
N GLY A 486 8.69 0.82 -31.99
CA GLY A 486 9.40 0.06 -33.00
C GLY A 486 9.13 -1.46 -32.92
N ASP A 487 9.32 -2.12 -34.06
CA ASP A 487 8.95 -3.51 -34.34
C ASP A 487 9.69 -4.60 -33.56
N VAL A 488 10.42 -4.27 -32.50
CA VAL A 488 11.23 -5.26 -31.77
C VAL A 488 10.54 -5.64 -30.47
N ALA A 489 9.88 -6.79 -30.44
CA ALA A 489 9.29 -7.39 -29.24
C ALA A 489 10.24 -7.41 -28.03
N ALA A 490 11.55 -7.51 -28.25
CA ALA A 490 12.59 -7.40 -27.24
C ALA A 490 12.71 -5.99 -26.65
N GLY A 491 12.55 -4.94 -27.46
CA GLY A 491 12.55 -3.54 -26.98
C GLY A 491 11.34 -3.23 -26.10
N ILE A 492 10.15 -3.71 -26.46
CA ILE A 492 8.94 -3.56 -25.66
C ILE A 492 9.06 -4.29 -24.32
N ARG A 493 9.59 -5.53 -24.31
CA ARG A 493 9.88 -6.28 -23.07
C ARG A 493 10.87 -5.56 -22.17
N GLY A 494 11.98 -5.05 -22.73
CA GLY A 494 12.98 -4.32 -21.97
C GLY A 494 12.45 -3.02 -21.31
N VAL A 495 11.55 -2.32 -21.99
CA VAL A 495 10.90 -1.11 -21.45
C VAL A 495 9.82 -1.46 -20.42
N LEU A 496 9.07 -2.55 -20.61
CA LEU A 496 8.15 -3.10 -19.61
C LEU A 496 8.89 -3.56 -18.36
N ASP A 497 10.01 -4.26 -18.54
CA ASP A 497 10.89 -4.70 -17.44
C ASP A 497 11.44 -3.53 -16.63
N ALA A 498 11.83 -2.44 -17.27
CA ALA A 498 12.36 -1.26 -16.55
C ALA A 498 11.26 -0.55 -15.73
N ALA A 499 10.05 -0.44 -16.26
CA ALA A 499 8.90 0.13 -15.55
C ALA A 499 8.47 -0.77 -14.39
N SER A 500 8.38 -2.08 -14.61
CA SER A 500 8.04 -3.07 -13.59
C SER A 500 9.08 -3.13 -12.48
N LYS A 501 10.37 -2.97 -12.77
CA LYS A 501 11.45 -2.92 -11.75
C LYS A 501 11.30 -1.73 -10.81
N ARG A 502 10.90 -0.55 -11.30
CA ARG A 502 10.64 0.62 -10.45
C ARG A 502 9.41 0.40 -9.57
N GLU A 503 8.36 -0.14 -10.13
CA GLU A 503 7.14 -0.47 -9.40
C GLU A 503 7.40 -1.54 -8.34
N MET A 504 8.14 -2.60 -8.67
CA MET A 504 8.57 -3.62 -7.72
C MET A 504 9.45 -3.05 -6.60
N ALA A 505 10.29 -2.04 -6.88
CA ALA A 505 11.07 -1.37 -5.83
C ALA A 505 10.17 -0.58 -4.85
N ILE A 506 9.09 0.03 -5.34
CA ILE A 506 8.09 0.69 -4.49
C ILE A 506 7.34 -0.36 -3.67
N LEU A 507 6.84 -1.43 -4.31
CA LEU A 507 6.14 -2.53 -3.64
C LEU A 507 6.99 -3.18 -2.54
N ARG A 508 8.29 -3.41 -2.79
CA ARG A 508 9.21 -3.95 -1.78
C ARG A 508 9.34 -3.05 -0.55
N ARG A 509 9.41 -1.73 -0.73
CA ARG A 509 9.45 -0.79 0.41
C ARG A 509 8.15 -0.80 1.19
N MET A 510 7.01 -0.87 0.50
CA MET A 510 5.71 -0.99 1.15
C MET A 510 5.56 -2.33 1.88
N ALA A 511 6.02 -3.42 1.29
CA ALA A 511 6.05 -4.73 1.93
C ALA A 511 6.93 -4.75 3.18
N ASP A 512 8.14 -4.16 3.12
CA ASP A 512 8.99 -3.99 4.30
C ASP A 512 8.29 -3.21 5.42
N GLY A 513 7.55 -2.17 5.06
CA GLY A 513 6.70 -1.45 6.02
C GLY A 513 5.66 -2.36 6.68
N LEU A 514 4.99 -3.21 5.91
CA LEU A 514 4.02 -4.18 6.43
C LEU A 514 4.69 -5.24 7.31
N VAL A 515 5.89 -5.69 6.94
CA VAL A 515 6.70 -6.62 7.78
C VAL A 515 6.98 -5.99 9.14
N ARG A 516 7.41 -4.73 9.19
CA ARG A 516 7.65 -4.01 10.44
C ARG A 516 6.37 -3.85 11.27
N ILE A 517 5.22 -3.59 10.62
CA ILE A 517 3.91 -3.57 11.29
C ILE A 517 3.57 -4.95 11.85
N GLY A 518 3.75 -6.01 11.06
CA GLY A 518 3.52 -7.38 11.48
C GLY A 518 4.38 -7.78 12.68
N LYS A 519 5.67 -7.47 12.67
CA LYS A 519 6.60 -7.73 13.78
C LYS A 519 6.14 -7.05 15.08
N LYS A 520 5.70 -5.79 15.02
CA LYS A 520 5.13 -5.11 16.19
C LYS A 520 3.86 -5.77 16.71
N ILE A 521 2.95 -6.18 15.83
CA ILE A 521 1.71 -6.84 16.23
C ILE A 521 2.01 -8.21 16.85
N THR A 522 2.93 -8.98 16.29
CA THR A 522 3.34 -10.29 16.84
C THR A 522 3.92 -10.13 18.24
N ALA A 523 4.80 -9.16 18.46
CA ALA A 523 5.32 -8.85 19.79
C ALA A 523 4.20 -8.46 20.78
N MET A 524 3.23 -7.67 20.34
CA MET A 524 2.08 -7.29 21.17
C MET A 524 1.13 -8.47 21.45
N ASN A 525 0.94 -9.38 20.47
CA ASN A 525 0.11 -10.57 20.67
C ASN A 525 0.62 -11.44 21.80
N ALA A 526 1.93 -11.62 21.92
CA ALA A 526 2.56 -12.40 22.99
C ALA A 526 2.27 -11.84 24.38
N VAL A 527 1.93 -10.53 24.51
CA VAL A 527 1.71 -9.88 25.82
C VAL A 527 0.25 -9.57 26.07
N PHE A 528 -0.46 -9.01 25.06
CA PHE A 528 -1.78 -8.41 25.28
C PHE A 528 -2.96 -9.28 24.81
N LEU A 529 -2.71 -10.34 24.03
CA LEU A 529 -3.76 -11.24 23.59
C LEU A 529 -4.40 -11.94 24.81
N SER A 530 -5.64 -12.38 24.67
CA SER A 530 -6.31 -13.20 25.68
C SER A 530 -5.54 -14.52 25.89
N GLU A 531 -5.63 -15.13 27.08
CA GLU A 531 -4.91 -16.37 27.41
C GLU A 531 -5.19 -17.49 26.40
N GLU A 532 -6.45 -17.59 25.97
CA GLU A 532 -6.87 -18.48 24.89
C GLU A 532 -7.69 -17.68 23.86
N GLU A 533 -7.37 -17.81 22.58
CA GLU A 533 -8.13 -17.24 21.47
C GLU A 533 -8.53 -18.37 20.52
N THR A 534 -9.82 -18.39 20.13
CA THR A 534 -10.30 -19.36 19.14
C THR A 534 -10.30 -18.73 17.77
N ILE A 535 -9.44 -19.20 16.89
CA ILE A 535 -9.25 -18.67 15.55
C ILE A 535 -9.98 -19.56 14.55
N ARG A 536 -10.77 -18.91 13.70
CA ARG A 536 -11.44 -19.59 12.60
C ARG A 536 -10.54 -19.60 11.37
N ILE A 537 -10.10 -20.77 10.94
CA ILE A 537 -9.27 -20.96 9.75
C ILE A 537 -10.17 -21.12 8.51
N THR A 538 -11.10 -22.07 8.57
CA THR A 538 -12.09 -22.32 7.50
C THR A 538 -13.50 -22.27 8.06
N ASN A 539 -14.52 -22.49 7.23
CA ASN A 539 -15.92 -22.52 7.69
C ASN A 539 -16.20 -23.62 8.72
N THR A 540 -15.37 -24.64 8.79
CA THR A 540 -15.54 -25.82 9.65
C THR A 540 -14.37 -26.04 10.62
N GLU A 541 -13.26 -25.35 10.44
CA GLU A 541 -12.03 -25.60 11.19
C GLU A 541 -11.70 -24.41 12.10
N PHE A 542 -11.62 -24.70 13.40
CA PHE A 542 -11.28 -23.74 14.45
C PHE A 542 -10.03 -24.25 15.16
N VAL A 543 -9.08 -23.37 15.41
CA VAL A 543 -7.89 -23.66 16.20
C VAL A 543 -7.88 -22.78 17.43
N LYS A 544 -7.67 -23.40 18.59
CA LYS A 544 -7.40 -22.69 19.84
C LYS A 544 -5.91 -22.40 19.90
N VAL A 545 -5.58 -21.12 20.04
CA VAL A 545 -4.20 -20.64 20.20
C VAL A 545 -4.06 -20.12 21.62
N LYS A 546 -3.01 -20.52 22.31
CA LYS A 546 -2.65 -19.99 23.63
C LYS A 546 -1.61 -18.88 23.46
N ARG A 547 -1.73 -17.83 24.27
CA ARG A 547 -0.79 -16.70 24.23
C ARG A 547 0.65 -17.14 24.53
N GLU A 548 0.84 -18.10 25.40
CA GLU A 548 2.16 -18.65 25.75
C GLU A 548 2.87 -19.27 24.55
N ASP A 549 2.11 -19.86 23.63
CA ASP A 549 2.64 -20.52 22.44
C ASP A 549 3.04 -19.51 21.32
N LEU A 550 2.80 -18.19 21.51
CA LEU A 550 3.15 -17.14 20.56
C LEU A 550 4.51 -16.50 20.85
N ILE A 551 5.18 -16.90 21.91
CA ILE A 551 6.50 -16.37 22.28
C ILE A 551 7.58 -17.05 21.44
N GLY A 552 8.45 -16.26 20.79
CA GLY A 552 9.57 -16.78 19.98
C GLY A 552 10.18 -15.68 19.12
N GLU A 553 11.26 -16.02 18.44
CA GLU A 553 11.89 -15.13 17.44
C GLU A 553 11.48 -15.56 16.04
N PHE A 554 10.94 -14.64 15.26
CA PHE A 554 10.38 -14.94 13.95
C PHE A 554 10.85 -13.97 12.89
N ASP A 555 11.11 -14.50 11.71
CA ASP A 555 11.20 -13.70 10.49
C ASP A 555 9.84 -13.64 9.79
N LEU A 556 9.43 -12.41 9.45
CA LEU A 556 8.22 -12.17 8.71
C LEU A 556 8.55 -11.80 7.27
N GLU A 557 7.81 -12.39 6.36
CA GLU A 557 7.78 -11.98 4.96
C GLU A 557 6.35 -11.58 4.58
N VAL A 558 6.21 -10.66 3.67
CA VAL A 558 4.91 -10.29 3.07
C VAL A 558 4.82 -10.93 1.70
N ASP A 559 3.77 -11.72 1.49
CA ASP A 559 3.52 -12.34 0.19
C ASP A 559 2.96 -11.30 -0.78
N ILE A 560 3.77 -10.93 -1.76
CA ILE A 560 3.40 -10.03 -2.85
C ILE A 560 2.95 -10.88 -4.02
N ALA A 561 1.68 -11.26 -4.03
CA ALA A 561 1.09 -12.04 -5.10
C ALA A 561 0.65 -11.13 -6.25
N THR A 562 1.42 -11.10 -7.33
CA THR A 562 0.93 -10.56 -8.60
C THR A 562 0.38 -11.71 -9.46
N ALA A 563 -0.72 -11.45 -10.18
CA ALA A 563 -1.33 -12.47 -11.04
C ALA A 563 -0.34 -13.05 -12.07
N GLU A 564 0.68 -12.28 -12.47
CA GLU A 564 1.74 -12.72 -13.37
C GLU A 564 2.70 -13.69 -12.69
N ILE A 565 3.11 -13.42 -11.44
CA ILE A 565 3.98 -14.30 -10.65
C ILE A 565 3.25 -15.60 -10.34
N ASP A 566 1.97 -15.53 -9.96
CA ASP A 566 1.15 -16.72 -9.68
C ASP A 566 0.98 -17.58 -10.92
N ASN A 567 0.76 -16.97 -12.09
CA ASN A 567 0.68 -17.66 -13.37
C ASN A 567 2.02 -18.30 -13.77
N ALA A 568 3.13 -17.58 -13.64
CA ALA A 568 4.46 -18.11 -13.93
C ALA A 568 4.77 -19.31 -13.01
N LYS A 569 4.59 -19.19 -11.71
CA LYS A 569 4.78 -20.28 -10.74
C LYS A 569 3.88 -21.48 -11.06
N SER A 570 2.60 -21.23 -11.44
CA SER A 570 1.69 -22.34 -11.78
C SER A 570 2.10 -23.05 -13.06
N GLN A 571 2.66 -22.35 -14.06
CA GLN A 571 3.20 -22.95 -15.28
C GLN A 571 4.46 -23.76 -14.98
N ASP A 572 5.37 -23.23 -14.15
CA ASP A 572 6.59 -23.95 -13.74
C ASP A 572 6.24 -25.23 -12.97
N LEU A 573 5.29 -25.17 -12.05
CA LEU A 573 4.80 -26.33 -11.31
C LEU A 573 4.09 -27.35 -12.22
N ALA A 574 3.32 -26.89 -13.19
CA ALA A 574 2.67 -27.76 -14.19
C ALA A 574 3.71 -28.42 -15.09
N PHE A 575 4.76 -27.70 -15.49
CA PHE A 575 5.89 -28.24 -16.23
C PHE A 575 6.68 -29.28 -15.41
N MET A 576 6.93 -28.99 -14.12
CA MET A 576 7.53 -29.96 -13.20
C MET A 576 6.69 -31.24 -13.12
N LEU A 577 5.36 -31.12 -13.02
CA LEU A 577 4.45 -32.27 -12.96
C LEU A 577 4.48 -33.09 -14.26
N GLN A 578 4.58 -32.43 -15.42
CA GLN A 578 4.71 -33.08 -16.71
C GLN A 578 6.06 -33.81 -16.89
N THR A 579 7.16 -33.20 -16.40
CA THR A 579 8.51 -33.77 -16.53
C THR A 579 8.78 -34.89 -15.54
N MET A 580 8.17 -34.87 -14.35
CA MET A 580 8.35 -35.91 -13.33
C MET A 580 7.67 -37.23 -13.67
N GLY A 581 6.66 -37.21 -14.56
CA GLY A 581 6.00 -38.42 -15.06
C GLY A 581 5.35 -39.30 -13.98
N ASN A 582 5.11 -40.58 -14.30
CA ASN A 582 4.43 -41.57 -13.44
C ASN A 582 5.30 -42.15 -12.31
N THR A 583 6.53 -41.66 -12.12
CA THR A 583 7.51 -42.20 -11.15
C THR A 583 7.46 -41.54 -9.77
N VAL A 584 6.67 -40.48 -9.60
CA VAL A 584 6.63 -39.70 -8.35
C VAL A 584 5.50 -40.23 -7.45
N ASP A 585 5.80 -40.26 -6.15
CA ASP A 585 4.83 -40.62 -5.12
C ASP A 585 3.56 -39.72 -5.21
N PHE A 586 2.40 -40.37 -5.05
CA PHE A 586 1.11 -39.66 -5.10
C PHE A 586 1.02 -38.49 -4.11
N GLY A 587 1.71 -38.59 -2.96
CA GLY A 587 1.76 -37.53 -1.98
C GLY A 587 2.37 -36.23 -2.55
N ILE A 588 3.46 -36.33 -3.28
CA ILE A 588 4.15 -35.20 -3.89
C ILE A 588 3.29 -34.62 -5.04
N THR A 589 2.71 -35.49 -5.85
CA THR A 589 1.78 -35.09 -6.95
C THR A 589 0.60 -34.32 -6.40
N LYS A 590 0.00 -34.78 -5.29
CA LYS A 590 -1.10 -34.11 -4.60
C LYS A 590 -0.68 -32.74 -4.07
N MET A 591 0.51 -32.61 -3.48
CA MET A 591 1.03 -31.32 -2.98
C MET A 591 1.21 -30.30 -4.12
N ILE A 592 1.81 -30.72 -5.24
CA ILE A 592 2.01 -29.85 -6.41
C ILE A 592 0.66 -29.41 -6.99
N LEU A 593 -0.30 -30.34 -7.10
CA LEU A 593 -1.64 -30.02 -7.58
C LEU A 593 -2.40 -29.06 -6.67
N MET A 594 -2.30 -29.25 -5.35
CA MET A 594 -2.90 -28.32 -4.39
C MET A 594 -2.30 -26.93 -4.54
N GLU A 595 -0.97 -26.83 -4.74
CA GLU A 595 -0.31 -25.56 -4.92
C GLU A 595 -0.68 -24.89 -6.25
N ILE A 596 -0.76 -25.63 -7.35
CA ILE A 596 -1.27 -25.13 -8.64
C ILE A 596 -2.71 -24.63 -8.49
N ALA A 597 -3.59 -25.42 -7.86
CA ALA A 597 -4.97 -25.01 -7.64
C ALA A 597 -5.09 -23.77 -6.73
N ARG A 598 -4.20 -23.64 -5.75
CA ARG A 598 -4.12 -22.47 -4.88
C ARG A 598 -3.69 -21.21 -5.65
N LEU A 599 -2.63 -21.31 -6.46
CA LEU A 599 -2.14 -20.22 -7.31
C LEU A 599 -3.20 -19.78 -8.34
N LYS A 600 -4.00 -20.73 -8.85
CA LYS A 600 -5.14 -20.46 -9.74
C LYS A 600 -6.42 -20.03 -9.01
N ARG A 601 -6.39 -19.87 -7.68
CA ARG A 601 -7.52 -19.47 -6.82
C ARG A 601 -8.72 -20.41 -6.88
N MET A 602 -8.48 -21.70 -7.16
CA MET A 602 -9.51 -22.75 -7.22
C MET A 602 -9.69 -23.41 -5.83
N TYR A 603 -10.08 -22.62 -4.83
CA TYR A 603 -10.20 -23.07 -3.44
C TYR A 603 -11.09 -24.30 -3.21
N PRO A 604 -12.24 -24.47 -3.91
CA PRO A 604 -13.02 -25.70 -3.77
C PRO A 604 -12.25 -26.96 -4.17
N LEU A 605 -11.38 -26.86 -5.17
CA LEU A 605 -10.53 -27.94 -5.61
C LEU A 605 -9.42 -28.26 -4.59
N VAL A 606 -8.83 -27.25 -3.99
CA VAL A 606 -7.83 -27.40 -2.90
C VAL A 606 -8.43 -28.18 -1.75
N GLU A 607 -9.67 -27.85 -1.35
CA GLU A 607 -10.35 -28.52 -0.24
C GLU A 607 -10.70 -29.97 -0.58
N GLN A 608 -11.17 -30.24 -1.79
CA GLN A 608 -11.41 -31.61 -2.27
C GLN A 608 -10.13 -32.45 -2.33
N LEU A 609 -9.02 -31.86 -2.81
CA LEU A 609 -7.72 -32.53 -2.84
C LEU A 609 -7.19 -32.79 -1.42
N ARG A 610 -7.43 -31.89 -0.47
CA ARG A 610 -7.01 -32.07 0.93
C ARG A 610 -7.69 -33.24 1.60
N GLN A 611 -9.01 -33.39 1.40
CA GLN A 611 -9.82 -34.46 1.97
C GLN A 611 -9.59 -35.82 1.30
N PHE A 612 -9.02 -35.81 0.09
CA PHE A 612 -8.78 -37.00 -0.67
C PHE A 612 -7.66 -37.84 -0.07
N GLN A 613 -8.01 -39.01 0.49
CA GLN A 613 -7.06 -40.06 0.88
C GLN A 613 -7.07 -41.19 -0.12
N PRO A 614 -5.93 -41.59 -0.70
CA PRO A 614 -5.88 -42.71 -1.64
C PRO A 614 -6.21 -44.03 -0.90
N GLN A 615 -7.25 -44.72 -1.36
CA GLN A 615 -7.41 -46.11 -0.95
C GLN A 615 -6.42 -46.99 -1.72
N PRO A 616 -5.85 -48.03 -1.11
CA PRO A 616 -4.82 -48.84 -1.74
C PRO A 616 -5.41 -49.84 -2.74
N ASP A 617 -6.02 -49.32 -3.81
CA ASP A 617 -6.53 -50.15 -4.93
C ASP A 617 -5.83 -49.73 -6.22
N PRO A 618 -4.94 -50.56 -6.83
CA PRO A 618 -4.09 -50.16 -7.95
C PRO A 618 -4.89 -49.72 -9.19
N LEU A 619 -6.09 -50.28 -9.43
CA LEU A 619 -6.97 -49.88 -10.53
C LEU A 619 -7.65 -48.53 -10.29
N ALA A 620 -7.97 -48.20 -9.03
CA ALA A 620 -8.53 -46.92 -8.65
C ALA A 620 -7.46 -45.81 -8.66
N GLU A 621 -6.19 -46.15 -8.46
CA GLU A 621 -5.06 -45.24 -8.55
C GLU A 621 -4.79 -44.78 -9.98
N GLU A 622 -4.88 -45.66 -10.97
CA GLU A 622 -4.74 -45.32 -12.39
C GLU A 622 -5.92 -44.50 -12.90
N LEU A 623 -7.16 -44.83 -12.52
CA LEU A 623 -8.34 -44.03 -12.84
C LEU A 623 -8.28 -42.60 -12.25
N LYS A 624 -7.81 -42.47 -11.01
CA LYS A 624 -7.64 -41.18 -10.36
C LYS A 624 -6.50 -40.35 -10.96
N LYS A 625 -5.38 -40.98 -11.37
CA LYS A 625 -4.31 -40.31 -12.13
C LYS A 625 -4.82 -39.77 -13.48
N ALA A 626 -5.67 -40.54 -14.16
CA ALA A 626 -6.30 -40.13 -15.40
C ALA A 626 -7.30 -38.96 -15.22
N GLU A 627 -8.04 -38.97 -14.11
CA GLU A 627 -9.00 -37.90 -13.77
C GLU A 627 -8.29 -36.58 -13.38
N VAL A 628 -7.22 -36.66 -12.62
CA VAL A 628 -6.35 -35.58 -12.30
C VAL A 628 -5.66 -34.99 -13.54
N GLN A 629 -5.20 -35.85 -14.46
CA GLN A 629 -4.65 -35.38 -15.75
C GLN A 629 -5.72 -34.70 -16.63
N ARG A 630 -6.96 -35.15 -16.54
CA ARG A 630 -8.08 -34.52 -17.23
C ARG A 630 -8.40 -33.14 -16.68
N GLN A 631 -8.38 -32.97 -15.36
CA GLN A 631 -8.57 -31.69 -14.70
C GLN A 631 -7.41 -30.69 -14.98
N LEU A 632 -6.17 -31.20 -15.08
CA LEU A 632 -5.03 -30.38 -15.51
C LEU A 632 -5.20 -29.84 -16.93
N LYS A 633 -5.65 -30.70 -17.86
CA LYS A 633 -5.96 -30.28 -19.24
C LYS A 633 -7.13 -29.31 -19.32
N GLU A 634 -8.04 -29.36 -18.38
CA GLU A 634 -9.17 -28.42 -18.28
C GLU A 634 -8.68 -27.05 -17.74
N ILE A 635 -7.74 -27.05 -16.80
CA ILE A 635 -7.05 -25.85 -16.32
C ILE A 635 -6.23 -25.20 -17.44
N GLU A 636 -5.45 -25.96 -18.20
CA GLU A 636 -4.70 -25.46 -19.38
C GLU A 636 -5.64 -24.88 -20.46
N LYS A 637 -6.80 -25.47 -20.63
CA LYS A 637 -7.81 -24.99 -21.58
C LYS A 637 -8.42 -23.66 -21.13
N LEU A 638 -8.70 -23.52 -19.85
CA LEU A 638 -9.17 -22.27 -19.26
C LEU A 638 -8.12 -21.17 -19.35
N ASP A 639 -6.83 -21.48 -19.14
CA ASP A 639 -5.73 -20.52 -19.32
C ASP A 639 -5.62 -20.06 -20.77
N SER A 640 -5.71 -20.98 -21.73
CA SER A 640 -5.68 -20.61 -23.14
C SER A 640 -6.91 -19.78 -23.56
N GLU A 641 -8.08 -20.01 -22.94
CA GLU A 641 -9.27 -19.16 -23.13
C GLU A 641 -9.11 -17.77 -22.48
N ILE A 642 -8.48 -17.70 -21.32
CA ILE A 642 -8.17 -16.42 -20.65
C ILE A 642 -7.16 -15.62 -21.49
N GLU A 643 -6.11 -16.26 -22.01
CA GLU A 643 -5.15 -15.61 -22.90
C GLU A 643 -5.81 -15.18 -24.23
N LEU A 644 -6.67 -16.03 -24.79
CA LEU A 644 -7.43 -15.71 -26.00
C LEU A 644 -8.39 -14.53 -25.77
N ASN A 645 -9.06 -14.50 -24.63
CA ASN A 645 -9.96 -13.41 -24.27
C ASN A 645 -9.18 -12.11 -23.95
N ARG A 646 -8.00 -12.19 -23.33
CA ARG A 646 -7.09 -11.06 -23.18
C ARG A 646 -6.57 -10.55 -24.53
N ALA A 647 -6.19 -11.47 -25.41
CA ALA A 647 -5.76 -11.11 -26.76
C ALA A 647 -6.91 -10.50 -27.61
N ARG A 648 -8.16 -10.99 -27.42
CA ARG A 648 -9.35 -10.38 -28.04
C ARG A 648 -9.64 -9.00 -27.48
N ALA A 649 -9.61 -8.83 -26.15
CA ALA A 649 -9.80 -7.53 -25.50
C ALA A 649 -8.70 -6.53 -25.89
N LEU A 650 -7.46 -6.98 -26.04
CA LEU A 650 -6.35 -6.17 -26.57
C LEU A 650 -6.56 -5.80 -28.05
N ARG A 651 -7.07 -6.74 -28.87
CA ARG A 651 -7.42 -6.46 -30.27
C ARG A 651 -8.58 -5.47 -30.41
N GLU A 652 -9.64 -5.64 -29.63
CA GLU A 652 -10.78 -4.70 -29.64
C GLU A 652 -10.38 -3.31 -29.18
N ARG A 653 -9.50 -3.21 -28.16
CA ARG A 653 -8.91 -1.94 -27.73
C ARG A 653 -7.97 -1.35 -28.79
N ALA A 654 -7.17 -2.17 -29.44
CA ALA A 654 -6.31 -1.71 -30.54
C ALA A 654 -7.12 -1.23 -31.76
N GLN A 655 -8.23 -1.91 -32.09
CA GLN A 655 -9.15 -1.50 -33.15
C GLN A 655 -9.90 -0.20 -32.81
N ALA A 656 -10.35 -0.04 -31.56
CA ALA A 656 -10.97 1.21 -31.11
C ALA A 656 -10.00 2.40 -31.23
N ASN A 657 -8.74 2.19 -30.82
CA ASN A 657 -7.70 3.21 -30.93
C ASN A 657 -7.28 3.51 -32.38
N GLN A 658 -7.32 2.49 -33.26
CA GLN A 658 -7.06 2.68 -34.68
C GLN A 658 -8.16 3.54 -35.34
N THR A 659 -9.42 3.34 -34.91
CA THR A 659 -10.56 4.15 -35.42
C THR A 659 -10.47 5.59 -34.92
N ASP A 660 -10.01 5.82 -33.70
CA ASP A 660 -9.78 7.16 -33.14
C ASP A 660 -8.56 7.85 -33.80
N LEU A 661 -7.51 7.09 -34.15
CA LEU A 661 -6.36 7.58 -34.90
C LEU A 661 -6.71 7.91 -36.37
N ASP A 662 -7.46 7.04 -37.04
CA ASP A 662 -7.92 7.25 -38.42
C ASP A 662 -8.81 8.49 -38.53
N THR A 663 -9.64 8.77 -37.50
CA THR A 663 -10.43 10.00 -37.43
C THR A 663 -9.55 11.24 -37.28
N THR A 664 -8.53 11.13 -36.41
CA THR A 664 -7.59 12.25 -36.19
C THR A 664 -6.64 12.46 -37.38
N GLU A 665 -6.27 11.39 -38.10
CA GLU A 665 -5.44 11.44 -39.30
C GLU A 665 -6.19 11.97 -40.52
N GLN A 666 -7.49 11.70 -40.67
CA GLN A 666 -8.34 12.30 -41.67
C GLN A 666 -8.49 13.82 -41.51
N GLU A 667 -8.50 14.29 -40.24
CA GLU A 667 -8.56 15.72 -39.93
C GLU A 667 -7.21 16.44 -40.13
N THR A 668 -6.07 15.74 -40.04
CA THR A 668 -4.73 16.36 -40.11
C THR A 668 -3.98 16.18 -41.42
N GLY A 669 -4.51 15.40 -42.37
CA GLY A 669 -3.96 15.26 -43.72
C GLY A 669 -2.64 14.51 -43.84
N THR A 670 -2.23 13.76 -42.81
CA THR A 670 -0.93 13.03 -42.73
C THR A 670 -0.99 11.61 -43.30
N THR A 671 -2.09 11.18 -43.87
CA THR A 671 -2.37 9.83 -44.36
C THR A 671 -1.41 9.31 -45.46
N HIS A 672 -0.78 10.19 -46.21
CA HIS A 672 0.04 9.74 -47.36
C HIS A 672 1.46 9.29 -46.97
N ALA A 673 2.05 9.86 -45.96
CA ALA A 673 3.41 9.50 -45.52
C ALA A 673 3.45 8.16 -44.72
N ARG A 674 2.45 7.89 -43.90
CA ARG A 674 2.33 6.64 -43.13
C ARG A 674 1.86 5.44 -43.93
N GLY A 675 1.14 5.63 -45.03
CA GLY A 675 0.75 4.54 -45.91
C GLY A 675 1.94 3.80 -46.53
N ILE A 676 3.06 4.49 -46.73
CA ILE A 676 4.30 3.89 -47.25
C ILE A 676 5.06 3.15 -46.12
N GLU A 677 5.09 3.66 -44.90
CA GLU A 677 5.71 3.01 -43.77
C GLU A 677 4.92 1.77 -43.28
N ALA A 678 3.58 1.83 -43.29
CA ALA A 678 2.73 0.71 -42.91
C ALA A 678 2.82 -0.47 -43.89
N ALA A 679 2.99 -0.20 -45.19
CA ALA A 679 3.21 -1.24 -46.19
C ALA A 679 4.55 -1.94 -46.03
N GLY A 680 5.58 -1.23 -45.58
CA GLY A 680 6.88 -1.79 -45.24
C GLY A 680 6.85 -2.70 -43.98
N ALA A 681 6.18 -2.24 -42.94
CA ALA A 681 6.02 -2.95 -41.69
C ALA A 681 5.13 -4.22 -41.86
N GLN A 682 4.08 -4.17 -42.65
CA GLN A 682 3.21 -5.31 -42.96
C GLN A 682 3.92 -6.41 -43.79
N ALA A 683 4.87 -6.03 -44.62
CA ALA A 683 5.71 -6.97 -45.39
C ALA A 683 6.68 -7.72 -44.44
N GLN A 684 7.25 -7.04 -43.42
CA GLN A 684 8.11 -7.65 -42.43
C GLN A 684 7.34 -8.56 -41.46
N ALA A 685 6.19 -8.11 -40.95
CA ALA A 685 5.34 -8.90 -40.05
C ALA A 685 4.81 -10.18 -40.72
N ASN A 686 4.52 -10.16 -42.02
CA ASN A 686 4.11 -11.35 -42.76
C ASN A 686 5.26 -12.35 -42.94
N GLN A 687 6.52 -11.87 -43.12
CA GLN A 687 7.69 -12.75 -43.15
C GLN A 687 7.93 -13.43 -41.81
N ASP A 688 7.84 -12.71 -40.69
CA ASP A 688 7.99 -13.26 -39.35
C ASP A 688 6.87 -14.26 -39.00
N LEU A 689 5.67 -14.03 -39.47
CA LEU A 689 4.53 -14.92 -39.26
C LEU A 689 4.62 -16.21 -40.09
N GLU A 690 5.22 -16.16 -41.27
CA GLU A 690 5.54 -17.35 -42.07
C GLU A 690 6.67 -18.18 -41.45
N ILE A 691 7.71 -17.52 -40.91
CA ILE A 691 8.80 -18.18 -40.19
C ILE A 691 8.27 -18.85 -38.91
N THR A 692 7.40 -18.16 -38.16
CA THR A 692 6.81 -18.72 -36.95
C THR A 692 5.85 -19.87 -37.24
N LYS A 693 5.05 -19.80 -38.31
CA LYS A 693 4.20 -20.90 -38.78
C LYS A 693 5.00 -22.10 -39.25
N ALA A 694 6.16 -21.90 -39.84
CA ALA A 694 7.05 -22.99 -40.24
C ALA A 694 7.67 -23.73 -39.06
N LEU A 695 7.94 -23.01 -37.97
CA LEU A 695 8.50 -23.55 -36.72
C LEU A 695 7.48 -24.26 -35.83
N VAL A 696 6.19 -23.87 -35.89
CA VAL A 696 5.13 -24.37 -34.96
C VAL A 696 4.22 -25.40 -35.61
N ARG A 697 4.42 -25.80 -36.87
CA ARG A 697 3.59 -26.84 -37.49
C ARG A 697 3.77 -28.19 -36.77
N PRO A 698 2.71 -28.76 -36.16
CA PRO A 698 2.79 -30.11 -35.56
C PRO A 698 3.04 -31.15 -36.64
N LYS A 699 4.08 -31.93 -36.42
CA LYS A 699 4.36 -33.11 -37.31
C LYS A 699 3.19 -34.08 -37.29
N LYS A 700 2.62 -34.37 -38.45
CA LYS A 700 1.70 -35.47 -38.63
C LYS A 700 2.42 -36.77 -38.23
N LYS A 701 1.89 -37.50 -37.26
CA LYS A 701 2.33 -38.87 -36.92
C LYS A 701 2.16 -39.74 -38.14
N VAL A 702 3.25 -40.30 -38.59
CA VAL A 702 3.27 -41.46 -39.52
C VAL A 702 3.61 -42.65 -38.65
N ASP A 703 2.71 -43.65 -38.67
CA ASP A 703 2.90 -44.90 -37.96
C ASP A 703 4.10 -45.70 -38.51
N GLY A 704 4.89 -46.23 -37.58
CA GLY A 704 5.73 -47.41 -37.77
C GLY A 704 7.19 -47.14 -38.17
N GLY A 705 8.11 -47.31 -37.20
CA GLY A 705 9.54 -47.51 -37.39
C GLY A 705 10.39 -46.70 -36.41
N GLU A 706 11.18 -47.38 -35.62
CA GLU A 706 12.25 -46.80 -34.82
C GLU A 706 13.12 -45.88 -35.68
N LYS A 707 13.20 -44.60 -35.31
CA LYS A 707 14.08 -43.64 -35.96
C LYS A 707 15.17 -43.21 -34.99
N ASP A 708 16.38 -43.34 -35.49
CA ASP A 708 17.62 -42.92 -34.88
C ASP A 708 17.58 -41.40 -34.56
N PRO A 709 17.85 -40.94 -33.35
CA PRO A 709 17.78 -39.52 -32.97
C PRO A 709 18.70 -38.61 -33.77
N ASP A 710 19.80 -39.14 -34.33
CA ASP A 710 20.72 -38.39 -35.17
C ASP A 710 20.15 -37.96 -36.53
N ILE A 711 19.14 -38.70 -37.05
CA ILE A 711 18.48 -38.37 -38.31
C ILE A 711 17.49 -37.21 -38.14
N GLU A 712 16.87 -37.06 -36.98
CA GLU A 712 15.96 -35.91 -36.71
C GLU A 712 16.72 -34.58 -36.58
N ALA A 713 17.91 -34.61 -36.01
CA ALA A 713 18.78 -33.44 -35.96
C ALA A 713 19.24 -33.03 -37.36
N ALA A 714 19.61 -34.00 -38.22
CA ALA A 714 20.06 -33.75 -39.58
C ALA A 714 18.96 -33.16 -40.48
N VAL A 715 17.70 -33.55 -40.28
CA VAL A 715 16.52 -33.00 -41.04
C VAL A 715 16.27 -31.55 -40.61
N GLY A 716 16.40 -31.22 -39.32
CA GLY A 716 16.28 -29.84 -38.83
C GLY A 716 17.36 -28.92 -39.43
N TRP A 717 18.60 -29.40 -39.47
CA TRP A 717 19.74 -28.67 -40.08
C TRP A 717 19.58 -28.48 -41.61
N ASN A 718 19.03 -29.44 -42.32
CA ASN A 718 18.78 -29.34 -43.76
C ASN A 718 17.66 -28.36 -44.11
N GLN A 719 16.68 -28.15 -43.23
CA GLN A 719 15.67 -27.10 -43.41
C GLN A 719 16.22 -25.72 -43.15
N LEU A 720 17.08 -25.57 -42.13
CA LEU A 720 17.80 -24.31 -41.83
C LEU A 720 18.81 -23.95 -42.95
N SER A 721 19.50 -24.94 -43.52
CA SER A 721 20.45 -24.71 -44.63
C SER A 721 19.75 -24.34 -45.94
N LYS A 722 18.50 -24.81 -46.18
CA LYS A 722 17.69 -24.38 -47.32
C LYS A 722 17.18 -22.96 -47.20
N LEU A 723 16.86 -22.49 -45.98
CA LEU A 723 16.52 -21.09 -45.69
C LEU A 723 17.71 -20.17 -45.85
N LYS A 724 18.93 -20.63 -45.54
CA LYS A 724 20.16 -19.85 -45.70
C LYS A 724 20.57 -19.64 -47.16
N ASN A 725 20.09 -20.50 -48.05
CA ASN A 725 20.42 -20.43 -49.50
C ASN A 725 19.31 -19.76 -50.34
N ASP A 726 18.27 -19.19 -49.72
CA ASP A 726 17.26 -18.39 -50.42
C ASP A 726 17.88 -17.02 -50.75
N PRO A 727 17.89 -16.61 -52.01
CA PRO A 727 18.48 -15.31 -52.40
C PRO A 727 17.82 -14.10 -51.77
N ARG A 728 16.66 -14.26 -51.14
CA ARG A 728 15.95 -13.22 -50.39
C ARG A 728 16.47 -13.06 -48.95
N ALA A 729 17.26 -14.02 -48.45
CA ALA A 729 17.79 -13.98 -47.07
C ALA A 729 19.16 -13.29 -46.97
N ASN A 730 19.74 -12.88 -48.09
CA ASN A 730 21.10 -12.26 -48.12
C ASN A 730 21.18 -10.84 -47.53
N ASN A 731 20.07 -10.30 -47.00
CA ASN A 731 20.04 -8.99 -46.32
C ASN A 731 19.79 -9.08 -44.80
N LEU A 732 19.84 -10.27 -44.21
CA LEU A 732 19.74 -10.39 -42.77
C LEU A 732 21.16 -10.35 -42.15
N PRO A 733 21.39 -9.55 -41.09
CA PRO A 733 22.66 -9.59 -40.36
C PRO A 733 22.84 -10.96 -39.73
N GLU A 734 24.05 -11.51 -39.80
CA GLU A 734 24.39 -12.79 -39.17
C GLU A 734 24.00 -12.78 -37.67
N PRO A 735 23.39 -13.85 -37.16
CA PRO A 735 23.14 -13.97 -35.73
C PRO A 735 24.48 -14.00 -35.02
N VAL A 736 24.74 -12.99 -34.20
CA VAL A 736 25.86 -12.94 -33.28
C VAL A 736 25.72 -14.12 -32.33
N ALA A 737 26.68 -15.03 -32.37
CA ALA A 737 26.78 -16.13 -31.45
C ALA A 737 26.76 -15.59 -30.00
N PRO A 738 26.05 -16.24 -29.07
CA PRO A 738 26.08 -15.81 -27.68
C PRO A 738 27.52 -15.91 -27.17
N VAL A 739 28.03 -14.75 -26.76
CA VAL A 739 29.31 -14.67 -26.09
C VAL A 739 29.15 -15.36 -24.74
N SER A 740 29.73 -16.53 -24.60
CA SER A 740 29.85 -17.20 -23.31
C SER A 740 30.76 -16.34 -22.43
N ILE A 741 30.17 -15.70 -21.44
CA ILE A 741 30.88 -14.98 -20.38
C ILE A 741 31.51 -16.07 -19.49
N PRO A 742 32.84 -16.20 -19.40
CA PRO A 742 33.45 -17.10 -18.44
C PRO A 742 33.11 -16.61 -17.02
N ALA A 743 32.76 -17.55 -16.15
CA ALA A 743 32.60 -17.29 -14.74
C ALA A 743 33.87 -16.64 -14.19
N ARG A 744 33.73 -15.42 -13.68
CA ARG A 744 34.85 -14.72 -13.02
C ARG A 744 34.99 -15.30 -11.63
N ASP A 745 36.06 -16.01 -11.40
CA ASP A 745 36.61 -16.26 -10.07
C ASP A 745 36.93 -14.90 -9.40
N SER A 746 36.43 -14.74 -8.20
CA SER A 746 36.68 -13.60 -7.36
C SER A 746 38.13 -13.60 -6.83
N GLN A 747 39.04 -13.06 -7.60
CA GLN A 747 40.31 -12.57 -7.08
C GLN A 747 40.63 -11.22 -7.73
N GLU A 748 40.73 -10.23 -6.88
CA GLU A 748 41.13 -8.87 -7.18
C GLU A 748 42.49 -8.86 -7.91
N ILE A 749 42.50 -8.32 -9.12
CA ILE A 749 43.73 -7.77 -9.71
C ILE A 749 43.42 -6.31 -10.00
N ILE A 750 43.89 -5.45 -9.12
CA ILE A 750 43.97 -4.00 -9.34
C ILE A 750 45.11 -3.80 -10.35
N ASP A 751 44.76 -3.44 -11.57
CA ASP A 751 45.76 -2.99 -12.57
C ASP A 751 46.16 -1.54 -12.24
N PRO A 752 47.43 -1.28 -11.90
CA PRO A 752 47.91 0.05 -11.51
C PRO A 752 47.99 1.07 -12.66
N ARG A 753 47.53 0.74 -13.86
CA ARG A 753 47.64 1.62 -15.04
C ARG A 753 46.38 2.43 -15.36
N LEU A 754 45.35 2.32 -14.57
CA LEU A 754 44.10 3.10 -14.71
C LEU A 754 43.93 4.18 -13.63
N SER A 755 45.01 4.71 -13.08
CA SER A 755 44.95 5.98 -12.35
C SER A 755 44.92 7.13 -13.37
N LEU A 756 43.74 7.53 -13.77
CA LEU A 756 43.52 8.78 -14.47
C LEU A 756 43.90 9.95 -13.56
N ASN A 757 45.00 10.58 -13.89
CA ASN A 757 45.45 11.81 -13.26
C ASN A 757 44.40 12.90 -13.43
N SER A 758 43.84 13.38 -12.34
CA SER A 758 42.80 14.41 -12.28
C SER A 758 43.30 15.82 -12.64
N GLN A 759 44.38 15.96 -13.41
CA GLN A 759 44.94 17.26 -13.76
C GLN A 759 44.78 17.66 -15.23
N ASP A 760 44.24 16.83 -16.12
CA ASP A 760 44.18 17.13 -17.56
C ASP A 760 42.81 17.55 -18.11
N PHE A 761 41.84 17.92 -17.27
CA PHE A 761 40.59 18.52 -17.72
C PHE A 761 40.41 19.92 -17.11
N GLN A 762 41.13 20.90 -17.61
CA GLN A 762 40.75 22.30 -17.59
C GLN A 762 40.09 22.63 -18.94
N PRO A 763 38.81 23.02 -18.99
CA PRO A 763 38.23 23.57 -20.21
C PRO A 763 38.85 24.96 -20.43
N GLN A 764 39.52 25.14 -21.58
CA GLN A 764 39.88 26.45 -22.08
C GLN A 764 38.60 27.25 -22.36
N LEU A 765 38.33 28.23 -21.52
CA LEU A 765 37.34 29.25 -21.75
C LEU A 765 37.85 30.26 -22.76
N ASP A 766 37.18 30.35 -23.91
CA ASP A 766 37.39 31.34 -24.93
C ASP A 766 37.14 32.76 -24.35
N PRO A 767 38.11 33.70 -24.40
CA PRO A 767 37.99 35.02 -23.76
C PRO A 767 36.98 35.96 -24.41
N ALA A 768 36.32 35.56 -25.49
CA ALA A 768 35.43 36.45 -26.26
C ALA A 768 33.97 36.53 -25.79
N LEU A 769 33.58 35.82 -24.74
CA LEU A 769 32.18 35.76 -24.28
C LEU A 769 31.95 36.20 -22.82
N ASN A 770 32.61 37.28 -22.39
CA ASN A 770 32.29 37.83 -21.07
C ASN A 770 32.00 39.33 -21.18
N PRO A 771 30.74 39.77 -21.35
CA PRO A 771 30.37 41.16 -21.09
C PRO A 771 30.17 41.34 -19.57
N ALA A 772 30.99 42.12 -18.97
CA ALA A 772 30.90 42.59 -17.61
C ALA A 772 29.52 43.20 -17.33
N ILE A 773 28.81 42.70 -16.33
CA ILE A 773 27.71 43.42 -15.69
C ILE A 773 28.29 44.04 -14.40
N ASN A 774 28.56 45.32 -14.48
CA ASN A 774 28.62 46.19 -13.34
C ASN A 774 27.18 46.62 -12.98
N ILE A 775 26.82 46.44 -11.76
CA ILE A 775 25.99 47.11 -10.73
C ILE A 775 25.18 46.05 -10.00
#